data_5b8740abe76dcfdf1c4e9627d9315907
#
_entry.id   5b8740abe76dcfdf1c4e9627d9315907
#
_cell.length_a   1.000
_cell.length_b   1.000
_cell.length_c   1.000
_cell.angle_alpha   90.00
_cell.angle_beta   90.00
_cell.angle_gamma   90.00
#
_symmetry.space_group_name_H-M   'P 1'
#
loop_
_entity.id
_entity.type
_entity.pdbx_description
1 polymer ?
#
loop_
_entity_poly.entity_id
_entity_poly.type
_entity_poly.pdbx_seq_one_letter_code
_entity_poly.pdbx_strand_id
1 'polypeptide(L)'
;MKRQIIYTIILLLIPAFTGCLVATQDTIITPQIQTLFKGAYKVDPVMEKNVPRSIAVLPFHNEAKSKEGSEEVRRGFYNHFSSLPFKDMEIYRVDDLLRKAGLTDPEVINKTSAVDLGKILGVDAVVYGTISNFDKLFAVIYSAVSVGAEIKMHDTKTGQFLWSGQHVARIHEGGISTTPIGIIATVIATAMNVRDIQLLRACDDLFREMVKTIPTPTLAEALRPPVITLLTQDSRNLPKKAGDDIRVVIQGAPKMQAYFQIGDYRKNIEMQEVEPGGYLGVYKVIPGDNVTRAMITGFLRDEAGNTAQWVDALGAVTLDTTPPDKPKNPKAIGRSNLVLIKWERAEAPDLAGYRLYRSATPLTGFQEIVRTELAGYRDENLKNSERYYYQVTAVDLAGNESDPSDTFLGMPIAPGPTPVGGVIEADTTWYAGASPYIIERDVLVKDKVRLKIEPGARILSRGGGIIIEGSLEAKGDSENIIEFDTAEAGRSWAGIRFVNVRERENTLEFGRIMNALTAIACEASSPRIANSEFTENRSALKITGAFSKPEIVRNTIHKNNAAALVITDGAAPVITDNYIQDNLQGAIVIEGAAPVIRQNHIARNRGNGIEVKSGAPRIARNNISDNKPFNIAGDASDTLENWWGSPKGLEILAGIRGKVNVRSVLDGPYPAGKPIELPILPPELGGEIKKDAFLTLANSPYRVRKDLLIDGGATLFIEPGVVIRYDQNTSIITENGGIVALGTPGEPIVFTAGSNAPSPGFYHHAIRFKGKDSKVNSFIKYGIFMYAETALDIHYGAPEISYSHIARNTQSGIFCRNDAAPRISFSTIEENQGEGGIKAVGMSRPVINNNNFRKNEIAHIQAFSTIRINAMNNWWGKAAPAEGDIFKQDNDSINITPWLAAP
;
A
#
# COMPACT_ATOMS: atom_id res chain seq x y z
N MET A 1 50.81 13.75 10.25
CA MET A 1 52.15 13.11 10.44
C MET A 1 52.26 11.93 9.49
N LYS A 2 53.34 12.00 8.70
CA LYS A 2 53.98 10.93 7.88
C LYS A 2 53.09 10.34 6.75
N ARG A 3 53.18 10.76 5.47
CA ARG A 3 54.40 10.75 4.54
C ARG A 3 55.23 9.47 4.69
N GLN A 4 55.22 8.69 3.65
CA GLN A 4 56.34 8.34 2.76
C GLN A 4 56.18 6.94 2.20
N ILE A 5 56.34 6.90 0.92
CA ILE A 5 57.24 6.08 0.08
C ILE A 5 56.74 4.65 -0.21
N ILE A 6 56.57 4.39 -1.52
CA ILE A 6 57.39 3.37 -2.21
C ILE A 6 57.32 3.63 -3.72
N TYR A 7 58.40 4.23 -4.25
CA TYR A 7 58.89 3.93 -5.60
C TYR A 7 59.66 2.61 -5.48
N THR A 8 59.39 1.65 -6.34
CA THR A 8 60.47 0.76 -6.87
C THR A 8 59.89 -0.25 -7.84
N ILE A 9 60.23 -0.12 -9.15
CA ILE A 9 60.66 -1.17 -10.08
C ILE A 9 59.66 -2.32 -10.33
N ILE A 10 59.09 -2.40 -11.53
CA ILE A 10 59.10 -3.63 -12.34
C ILE A 10 59.35 -3.23 -13.79
N LEU A 11 60.58 -3.38 -14.20
CA LEU A 11 61.03 -3.67 -15.57
C LEU A 11 61.02 -5.18 -15.72
N LEU A 12 60.73 -5.64 -16.97
CA LEU A 12 60.87 -7.02 -17.47
C LEU A 12 59.68 -7.97 -17.21
N LEU A 13 58.87 -8.13 -18.27
CA LEU A 13 58.81 -9.42 -19.01
C LEU A 13 57.84 -9.27 -20.18
N ILE A 14 58.38 -9.16 -21.37
CA ILE A 14 57.72 -9.42 -22.63
C ILE A 14 57.86 -10.92 -22.90
N PRO A 15 56.79 -11.65 -23.06
CA PRO A 15 56.83 -12.86 -23.92
C PRO A 15 56.24 -12.48 -25.27
N ALA A 16 57.10 -12.57 -26.29
CA ALA A 16 56.69 -12.63 -27.67
C ALA A 16 55.76 -13.83 -27.88
N PHE A 17 54.54 -13.59 -28.23
CA PHE A 17 53.64 -14.58 -28.83
C PHE A 17 53.56 -14.29 -30.34
N THR A 18 54.42 -14.93 -31.08
CA THR A 18 54.26 -15.20 -32.50
C THR A 18 53.17 -16.26 -32.66
N GLY A 19 51.94 -15.83 -32.83
CA GLY A 19 50.84 -16.72 -33.26
C GLY A 19 50.84 -16.80 -34.79
N CYS A 20 51.29 -17.91 -35.32
CA CYS A 20 51.08 -18.24 -36.74
C CYS A 20 49.56 -18.35 -37.01
N LEU A 21 49.07 -17.41 -37.85
CA LEU A 21 47.79 -17.60 -38.54
C LEU A 21 48.01 -18.63 -39.67
N VAL A 22 47.48 -19.82 -39.49
CA VAL A 22 47.30 -20.78 -40.58
C VAL A 22 46.18 -20.23 -41.46
N ALA A 23 46.57 -19.72 -42.63
CA ALA A 23 45.63 -19.36 -43.70
C ALA A 23 45.10 -20.66 -44.32
N THR A 24 43.85 -21.01 -44.09
CA THR A 24 43.15 -21.98 -44.92
C THR A 24 42.90 -21.31 -46.28
N GLN A 25 43.54 -21.82 -47.31
CA GLN A 25 43.30 -21.45 -48.69
C GLN A 25 41.91 -21.96 -49.10
N ASP A 26 40.91 -21.16 -48.96
CA ASP A 26 39.69 -21.28 -49.75
C ASP A 26 39.81 -20.35 -50.95
N THR A 27 39.55 -20.88 -52.11
CA THR A 27 39.73 -20.29 -53.42
C THR A 27 39.00 -18.96 -53.53
N ILE A 28 39.72 -17.86 -53.32
CA ILE A 28 39.25 -16.51 -53.52
C ILE A 28 39.47 -16.11 -54.98
N ILE A 29 38.38 -15.96 -55.74
CA ILE A 29 38.43 -15.30 -57.03
C ILE A 29 38.45 -13.80 -56.74
N THR A 30 39.59 -13.17 -56.81
CA THR A 30 39.78 -11.74 -56.63
C THR A 30 39.47 -11.03 -57.95
N PRO A 31 38.44 -10.13 -58.01
CA PRO A 31 38.41 -9.13 -59.09
C PRO A 31 39.65 -8.25 -58.89
N GLN A 32 40.34 -7.89 -59.99
CA GLN A 32 41.49 -6.99 -59.91
C GLN A 32 41.06 -5.54 -59.54
N ILE A 33 40.63 -5.29 -58.29
CA ILE A 33 40.57 -3.99 -57.73
C ILE A 33 41.85 -3.84 -56.89
N GLN A 34 42.80 -3.00 -57.33
CA GLN A 34 43.95 -2.63 -56.47
C GLN A 34 43.41 -1.80 -55.28
N THR A 35 43.03 -2.45 -54.19
CA THR A 35 42.65 -1.80 -52.94
C THR A 35 43.86 -1.73 -52.02
N LEU A 36 44.03 -0.61 -51.34
CA LEU A 36 45.02 -0.42 -50.27
C LEU A 36 44.52 -1.02 -48.93
N PHE A 37 43.41 -1.76 -48.98
CA PHE A 37 42.79 -2.34 -47.77
C PHE A 37 43.70 -3.39 -47.10
N LYS A 38 44.07 -3.13 -45.85
CA LYS A 38 44.97 -4.02 -45.06
C LYS A 38 44.23 -5.09 -44.28
N GLY A 39 42.91 -5.10 -44.29
CA GLY A 39 42.07 -6.11 -43.59
C GLY A 39 41.73 -7.29 -44.49
N ALA A 40 40.94 -8.23 -43.95
CA ALA A 40 40.41 -9.35 -44.70
C ALA A 40 39.02 -8.99 -45.27
N TYR A 41 38.73 -9.42 -46.49
CA TYR A 41 37.40 -9.30 -47.07
C TYR A 41 37.04 -10.51 -47.92
N LYS A 42 35.74 -10.74 -48.09
CA LYS A 42 35.21 -11.82 -48.92
C LYS A 42 34.03 -11.33 -49.75
N VAL A 43 33.98 -11.69 -51.02
CA VAL A 43 32.87 -11.39 -51.94
C VAL A 43 32.27 -12.71 -52.39
N ASP A 44 30.98 -12.86 -52.35
CA ASP A 44 30.27 -14.02 -52.92
C ASP A 44 30.12 -13.78 -54.45
N PRO A 45 30.37 -14.81 -55.28
CA PRO A 45 30.20 -14.70 -56.74
C PRO A 45 28.81 -14.32 -57.22
N VAL A 46 27.77 -14.49 -56.36
CA VAL A 46 26.40 -14.05 -56.63
C VAL A 46 26.30 -12.54 -56.64
N MET A 47 27.07 -11.84 -55.80
CA MET A 47 27.10 -10.40 -55.79
C MET A 47 27.60 -9.75 -57.10
N GLU A 48 28.49 -10.40 -57.78
CA GLU A 48 28.96 -9.92 -59.11
C GLU A 48 27.89 -10.01 -60.19
N LYS A 49 26.95 -10.97 -60.06
CA LYS A 49 25.84 -11.16 -60.99
C LYS A 49 24.56 -10.42 -60.64
N ASN A 50 24.34 -10.21 -59.36
CA ASN A 50 23.13 -9.58 -58.77
C ASN A 50 23.51 -8.55 -57.70
N VAL A 51 24.06 -7.43 -58.10
CA VAL A 51 24.39 -6.34 -57.19
C VAL A 51 23.08 -5.72 -56.63
N PRO A 52 22.88 -5.67 -55.33
CA PRO A 52 21.70 -5.05 -54.73
C PRO A 52 21.62 -3.56 -55.09
N ARG A 53 20.42 -3.05 -55.25
CA ARG A 53 20.21 -1.63 -55.57
C ARG A 53 19.95 -0.78 -54.35
N SER A 54 19.21 -1.32 -53.39
CA SER A 54 18.84 -0.65 -52.13
C SER A 54 19.39 -1.39 -50.92
N ILE A 55 19.99 -0.67 -49.99
CA ILE A 55 20.69 -1.26 -48.84
C ILE A 55 20.37 -0.49 -47.55
N ALA A 56 20.27 -1.22 -46.43
CA ALA A 56 20.16 -0.65 -45.10
C ALA A 56 21.32 -1.10 -44.19
N VAL A 57 21.94 -0.14 -43.50
CA VAL A 57 22.97 -0.42 -42.48
C VAL A 57 22.32 -0.52 -41.12
N LEU A 58 22.36 -1.71 -40.52
CA LEU A 58 21.72 -2.03 -39.26
C LEU A 58 22.48 -1.44 -38.06
N PRO A 59 21.85 -1.33 -36.87
CA PRO A 59 22.55 -1.08 -35.61
C PRO A 59 23.65 -2.12 -35.36
N PHE A 60 24.88 -1.67 -35.04
CA PHE A 60 26.01 -2.57 -34.84
C PHE A 60 25.99 -3.22 -33.46
N HIS A 61 26.22 -4.53 -33.43
CA HIS A 61 26.40 -5.27 -32.17
C HIS A 61 27.83 -5.06 -31.65
N ASN A 62 27.95 -4.80 -30.32
CA ASN A 62 29.25 -4.53 -29.71
C ASN A 62 29.71 -5.67 -28.81
N GLU A 63 30.70 -6.45 -29.27
CA GLU A 63 31.35 -7.54 -28.53
C GLU A 63 32.63 -7.09 -27.80
N ALA A 64 33.07 -5.85 -28.02
CA ALA A 64 34.25 -5.32 -27.35
C ALA A 64 34.04 -5.19 -25.81
N LYS A 65 35.16 -5.08 -25.09
CA LYS A 65 35.14 -4.90 -23.62
C LYS A 65 34.43 -3.61 -23.22
N SER A 66 34.66 -2.52 -23.93
CA SER A 66 33.92 -1.27 -23.76
C SER A 66 32.64 -1.32 -24.59
N LYS A 67 31.51 -1.03 -23.96
CA LYS A 67 30.18 -1.00 -24.62
C LYS A 67 29.87 0.35 -25.26
N GLU A 68 30.79 1.29 -25.21
CA GLU A 68 30.67 2.61 -25.83
C GLU A 68 31.00 2.57 -27.33
N GLY A 69 30.60 3.57 -28.04
CA GLY A 69 31.06 3.88 -29.40
C GLY A 69 30.39 3.09 -30.52
N SER A 70 29.36 2.30 -30.25
CA SER A 70 28.69 1.50 -31.29
C SER A 70 28.06 2.33 -32.41
N GLU A 71 27.43 3.43 -32.03
CA GLU A 71 26.78 4.33 -32.99
C GLU A 71 27.78 5.15 -33.78
N GLU A 72 28.87 5.61 -33.14
CA GLU A 72 29.93 6.33 -33.80
C GLU A 72 30.63 5.49 -34.85
N VAL A 73 30.91 4.22 -34.55
CA VAL A 73 31.52 3.27 -35.48
C VAL A 73 30.55 2.96 -36.63
N ARG A 74 29.27 2.72 -36.37
CA ARG A 74 28.23 2.51 -37.40
C ARG A 74 28.11 3.70 -38.33
N ARG A 75 28.06 4.92 -37.79
CA ARG A 75 28.00 6.16 -38.61
C ARG A 75 29.27 6.37 -39.40
N GLY A 76 30.44 6.08 -38.80
CA GLY A 76 31.73 6.10 -39.52
C GLY A 76 31.74 5.17 -40.73
N PHE A 77 31.24 3.95 -40.61
CA PHE A 77 31.05 3.04 -41.73
C PHE A 77 30.05 3.60 -42.75
N TYR A 78 28.89 4.04 -42.30
CA TYR A 78 27.83 4.57 -43.16
C TYR A 78 28.30 5.76 -43.99
N ASN A 79 29.09 6.67 -43.46
CA ASN A 79 29.63 7.81 -44.15
C ASN A 79 30.49 7.42 -45.36
N HIS A 80 31.33 6.41 -45.25
CA HIS A 80 32.09 5.89 -46.39
C HIS A 80 31.22 5.05 -47.31
N PHE A 81 30.29 4.26 -46.76
CA PHE A 81 29.38 3.42 -47.53
C PHE A 81 28.42 4.26 -48.40
N SER A 82 27.88 5.36 -47.88
CA SER A 82 26.96 6.26 -48.59
C SER A 82 27.59 7.01 -49.77
N SER A 83 28.93 6.98 -49.90
CA SER A 83 29.62 7.46 -51.09
C SER A 83 29.59 6.48 -52.27
N LEU A 84 29.16 5.23 -52.04
CA LEU A 84 29.02 4.22 -53.09
C LEU A 84 27.69 4.43 -53.85
N PRO A 85 27.57 3.99 -55.11
CA PRO A 85 26.39 4.23 -55.94
C PRO A 85 25.23 3.24 -55.60
N PHE A 86 24.93 3.10 -54.34
CA PHE A 86 23.75 2.37 -53.85
C PHE A 86 22.66 3.36 -53.46
N LYS A 87 21.40 2.88 -53.47
CA LYS A 87 20.31 3.60 -52.82
C LYS A 87 20.30 3.15 -51.35
N ASP A 88 21.10 3.79 -50.53
CA ASP A 88 21.14 3.53 -49.09
C ASP A 88 19.93 4.13 -48.39
N MET A 89 19.43 3.40 -47.38
CA MET A 89 18.40 3.89 -46.46
C MET A 89 19.08 4.70 -45.35
N GLU A 90 18.61 5.93 -45.13
CA GLU A 90 19.11 6.75 -44.04
C GLU A 90 19.03 6.07 -42.69
N ILE A 91 20.08 6.16 -41.85
CA ILE A 91 20.21 5.47 -40.58
C ILE A 91 19.00 5.68 -39.68
N TYR A 92 18.52 6.93 -39.54
CA TYR A 92 17.39 7.25 -38.67
C TYR A 92 16.10 6.54 -39.11
N ARG A 93 15.91 6.35 -40.42
CA ARG A 93 14.77 5.66 -40.99
C ARG A 93 14.84 4.14 -40.73
N VAL A 94 16.02 3.58 -40.79
CA VAL A 94 16.28 2.18 -40.38
C VAL A 94 15.90 2.01 -38.93
N ASP A 95 16.39 2.88 -38.07
CA ASP A 95 16.13 2.79 -36.61
C ASP A 95 14.65 2.98 -36.27
N ASP A 96 13.94 3.88 -36.95
CA ASP A 96 12.52 4.10 -36.75
C ASP A 96 11.67 2.89 -37.14
N LEU A 97 11.97 2.29 -38.31
CA LEU A 97 11.28 1.10 -38.80
C LEU A 97 11.52 -0.12 -37.89
N LEU A 98 12.77 -0.32 -37.46
CA LEU A 98 13.12 -1.41 -36.52
C LEU A 98 12.40 -1.22 -35.17
N ARG A 99 12.37 0.00 -34.63
CA ARG A 99 11.66 0.34 -33.39
C ARG A 99 10.15 0.07 -33.48
N LYS A 100 9.53 0.47 -34.61
CA LYS A 100 8.10 0.18 -34.87
C LYS A 100 7.82 -1.32 -34.98
N ALA A 101 8.80 -2.11 -35.38
CA ALA A 101 8.72 -3.56 -35.41
C ALA A 101 9.09 -4.23 -34.06
N GLY A 102 9.38 -3.44 -33.00
CA GLY A 102 9.75 -3.96 -31.66
C GLY A 102 11.22 -4.40 -31.54
N LEU A 103 12.04 -4.11 -32.53
CA LEU A 103 13.48 -4.47 -32.57
C LEU A 103 14.32 -3.27 -32.12
N THR A 104 14.71 -3.23 -30.85
CA THR A 104 15.49 -2.14 -30.25
C THR A 104 16.87 -2.55 -29.77
N ASP A 105 17.11 -3.84 -29.56
CA ASP A 105 18.38 -4.37 -29.08
C ASP A 105 19.28 -4.77 -30.27
N PRO A 106 20.49 -4.15 -30.43
CA PRO A 106 21.43 -4.50 -31.48
C PRO A 106 21.84 -5.99 -31.51
N GLU A 107 21.90 -6.65 -30.36
CA GLU A 107 22.21 -8.08 -30.30
C GLU A 107 21.10 -8.93 -30.93
N VAL A 108 19.84 -8.58 -30.63
CA VAL A 108 18.67 -9.26 -31.21
C VAL A 108 18.58 -8.99 -32.71
N ILE A 109 18.82 -7.73 -33.13
CA ILE A 109 18.82 -7.34 -34.53
C ILE A 109 19.90 -8.13 -35.30
N ASN A 110 21.11 -8.25 -34.75
CA ASN A 110 22.21 -8.97 -35.36
C ASN A 110 21.95 -10.48 -35.51
N LYS A 111 21.07 -11.05 -34.72
CA LYS A 111 20.62 -12.46 -34.79
C LYS A 111 19.37 -12.66 -35.64
N THR A 112 18.67 -11.56 -36.03
CA THR A 112 17.48 -11.62 -36.86
C THR A 112 17.85 -11.89 -38.32
N SER A 113 17.10 -12.77 -39.02
CA SER A 113 17.41 -13.15 -40.40
C SER A 113 17.32 -11.95 -41.37
N ALA A 114 18.21 -11.92 -42.39
CA ALA A 114 18.17 -10.88 -43.40
C ALA A 114 16.83 -10.83 -44.16
N VAL A 115 16.16 -11.99 -44.31
CA VAL A 115 14.85 -12.10 -44.95
C VAL A 115 13.77 -11.39 -44.14
N ASP A 116 13.77 -11.54 -42.81
CA ASP A 116 12.79 -10.91 -41.97
C ASP A 116 13.05 -9.40 -41.80
N LEU A 117 14.32 -9.01 -41.71
CA LEU A 117 14.70 -7.60 -41.75
C LEU A 117 14.35 -6.95 -43.09
N GLY A 118 14.49 -7.68 -44.21
CA GLY A 118 14.06 -7.22 -45.52
C GLY A 118 12.56 -6.92 -45.61
N LYS A 119 11.72 -7.71 -44.98
CA LYS A 119 10.27 -7.47 -44.89
C LYS A 119 9.94 -6.17 -44.14
N ILE A 120 10.73 -5.87 -43.09
CA ILE A 120 10.54 -4.67 -42.27
C ILE A 120 11.04 -3.41 -43.00
N LEU A 121 12.25 -3.51 -43.62
CA LEU A 121 12.96 -2.36 -44.17
C LEU A 121 12.65 -2.11 -45.63
N GLY A 122 12.21 -3.10 -46.39
CA GLY A 122 11.88 -2.97 -47.80
C GLY A 122 13.09 -2.70 -48.70
N VAL A 123 14.27 -3.20 -48.36
CA VAL A 123 15.54 -3.05 -49.11
C VAL A 123 16.00 -4.39 -49.71
N ASP A 124 16.90 -4.33 -50.74
CA ASP A 124 17.42 -5.54 -51.40
C ASP A 124 18.50 -6.23 -50.57
N ALA A 125 19.26 -5.50 -49.75
CA ALA A 125 20.26 -6.08 -48.86
C ALA A 125 20.33 -5.35 -47.51
N VAL A 126 20.79 -6.06 -46.47
CA VAL A 126 21.07 -5.50 -45.14
C VAL A 126 22.54 -5.70 -44.78
N VAL A 127 23.11 -4.72 -44.09
CA VAL A 127 24.47 -4.73 -43.60
C VAL A 127 24.48 -4.90 -42.11
N TYR A 128 24.99 -6.02 -41.64
CA TYR A 128 25.25 -6.30 -40.21
C TYR A 128 26.65 -5.80 -39.85
N GLY A 129 26.84 -5.33 -38.65
CA GLY A 129 28.15 -4.96 -38.13
C GLY A 129 28.34 -5.46 -36.71
N THR A 130 29.53 -6.03 -36.47
CA THR A 130 29.97 -6.46 -35.16
C THR A 130 31.27 -5.74 -34.80
N ILE A 131 31.28 -5.02 -33.69
CA ILE A 131 32.48 -4.34 -33.18
C ILE A 131 33.26 -5.37 -32.32
N SER A 132 34.44 -5.73 -32.82
CA SER A 132 35.29 -6.72 -32.16
C SER A 132 36.30 -6.12 -31.21
N ASN A 133 36.65 -4.83 -31.40
CA ASN A 133 37.58 -4.10 -30.55
C ASN A 133 37.19 -2.62 -30.46
N PHE A 134 37.17 -2.08 -29.23
CA PHE A 134 36.95 -0.66 -28.98
C PHE A 134 37.70 -0.27 -27.70
N ASP A 135 38.95 0.17 -27.86
CA ASP A 135 39.81 0.55 -26.75
C ASP A 135 40.23 2.02 -26.90
N LYS A 136 40.13 2.73 -25.78
CA LYS A 136 40.53 4.13 -25.68
C LYS A 136 41.53 4.29 -24.51
N LEU A 137 42.75 4.67 -24.78
CA LEU A 137 43.76 5.03 -23.78
C LEU A 137 44.14 6.51 -23.94
N PHE A 138 43.90 7.30 -22.89
CA PHE A 138 44.27 8.70 -22.85
C PHE A 138 45.12 9.01 -21.62
N ALA A 139 46.37 9.42 -21.86
CA ALA A 139 47.26 9.95 -20.84
C ALA A 139 47.62 11.40 -21.20
N VAL A 140 48.14 12.16 -20.28
CA VAL A 140 48.39 13.61 -20.44
C VAL A 140 49.18 13.95 -21.69
N ILE A 141 50.04 13.07 -22.16
CA ILE A 141 50.94 13.27 -23.30
C ILE A 141 50.84 12.21 -24.42
N TYR A 142 49.91 11.24 -24.23
CA TYR A 142 49.77 10.14 -25.18
C TYR A 142 48.31 9.68 -25.27
N SER A 143 47.86 9.48 -26.51
CA SER A 143 46.55 8.92 -26.78
C SER A 143 46.62 7.77 -27.77
N ALA A 144 45.83 6.77 -27.55
CA ALA A 144 45.67 5.63 -28.44
C ALA A 144 44.19 5.27 -28.57
N VAL A 145 43.72 5.13 -29.78
CA VAL A 145 42.37 4.63 -30.08
C VAL A 145 42.49 3.41 -30.96
N SER A 146 41.84 2.33 -30.64
CA SER A 146 41.76 1.11 -31.42
C SER A 146 40.32 0.77 -31.69
N VAL A 147 39.93 0.66 -32.96
CA VAL A 147 38.58 0.28 -33.39
C VAL A 147 38.70 -0.89 -34.33
N GLY A 148 38.00 -1.99 -34.04
CA GLY A 148 37.90 -3.19 -34.87
C GLY A 148 36.45 -3.54 -35.18
N ALA A 149 36.17 -3.84 -36.43
CA ALA A 149 34.83 -4.25 -36.82
C ALA A 149 34.86 -5.35 -37.88
N GLU A 150 33.85 -6.22 -37.81
CA GLU A 150 33.46 -7.16 -38.84
C GLU A 150 32.13 -6.71 -39.45
N ILE A 151 32.07 -6.52 -40.74
CA ILE A 151 30.88 -6.05 -41.47
C ILE A 151 30.48 -7.13 -42.46
N LYS A 152 29.17 -7.48 -42.51
CA LYS A 152 28.61 -8.50 -43.40
C LYS A 152 27.39 -7.96 -44.14
N MET A 153 27.29 -8.24 -45.45
CA MET A 153 26.13 -7.91 -46.27
C MET A 153 25.39 -9.17 -46.67
N HIS A 154 24.08 -9.14 -46.55
CA HIS A 154 23.21 -10.29 -46.92
C HIS A 154 22.04 -9.78 -47.78
N ASP A 155 21.68 -10.59 -48.79
CA ASP A 155 20.48 -10.44 -49.60
C ASP A 155 19.21 -10.64 -48.77
N THR A 156 18.26 -9.73 -48.91
CA THR A 156 17.02 -9.80 -48.11
C THR A 156 15.96 -10.75 -48.66
N LYS A 157 16.07 -11.16 -49.92
CA LYS A 157 15.12 -12.09 -50.56
C LYS A 157 15.49 -13.54 -50.26
N THR A 158 16.79 -13.84 -50.31
CA THR A 158 17.32 -15.19 -50.19
C THR A 158 18.00 -15.48 -48.86
N GLY A 159 18.39 -14.46 -48.11
CA GLY A 159 19.23 -14.55 -46.90
C GLY A 159 20.70 -14.84 -47.20
N GLN A 160 21.07 -14.92 -48.51
CA GLN A 160 22.40 -15.33 -48.93
C GLN A 160 23.44 -14.29 -48.55
N PHE A 161 24.63 -14.75 -48.13
CA PHE A 161 25.78 -13.88 -47.90
C PHE A 161 26.24 -13.26 -49.21
N LEU A 162 26.58 -11.99 -49.21
CA LEU A 162 27.03 -11.23 -50.40
C LEU A 162 28.48 -10.76 -50.26
N TRP A 163 28.81 -10.12 -49.14
CA TRP A 163 30.12 -9.52 -48.92
C TRP A 163 30.42 -9.46 -47.42
N SER A 164 31.72 -9.53 -47.06
CA SER A 164 32.19 -9.14 -45.72
C SER A 164 33.54 -8.44 -45.79
N GLY A 165 33.77 -7.56 -44.80
CA GLY A 165 35.04 -6.94 -44.51
C GLY A 165 35.36 -6.94 -43.04
N GLN A 166 36.60 -7.19 -42.66
CA GLN A 166 37.07 -7.20 -41.30
C GLN A 166 38.43 -6.52 -41.17
N HIS A 167 38.56 -5.59 -40.24
CA HIS A 167 39.83 -4.93 -39.95
C HIS A 167 39.86 -4.35 -38.52
N VAL A 168 41.06 -4.03 -38.02
CA VAL A 168 41.32 -3.30 -36.78
C VAL A 168 42.26 -2.14 -37.06
N ALA A 169 41.73 -0.93 -36.98
CA ALA A 169 42.53 0.31 -37.05
C ALA A 169 43.06 0.71 -35.67
N ARG A 170 44.28 1.16 -35.63
CA ARG A 170 44.93 1.66 -34.40
C ARG A 170 45.65 2.98 -34.67
N ILE A 171 45.22 4.02 -33.98
CA ILE A 171 45.79 5.35 -34.05
C ILE A 171 46.58 5.62 -32.76
N HIS A 172 47.84 5.96 -32.91
CA HIS A 172 48.73 6.33 -31.84
C HIS A 172 49.30 7.72 -32.14
N GLU A 173 49.03 8.72 -31.33
CA GLU A 173 49.63 10.05 -31.49
C GLU A 173 50.14 10.57 -30.14
N GLY A 174 51.37 11.11 -30.15
CA GLY A 174 51.94 11.91 -29.08
C GLY A 174 52.10 13.34 -29.62
N GLY A 175 51.38 14.27 -28.99
CA GLY A 175 51.54 15.72 -29.30
C GLY A 175 50.20 16.45 -29.49
N ILE A 176 50.18 17.71 -29.01
CA ILE A 176 49.05 18.63 -29.14
C ILE A 176 49.14 19.27 -30.51
N SER A 177 48.18 19.01 -31.40
CA SER A 177 48.06 19.69 -32.67
C SER A 177 47.64 21.15 -32.49
N THR A 178 48.32 22.02 -33.20
CA THR A 178 48.22 23.46 -33.13
C THR A 178 46.86 24.02 -33.58
N THR A 179 46.49 25.14 -32.98
CA THR A 179 45.30 25.98 -33.15
C THR A 179 44.79 26.15 -34.57
N PRO A 180 43.51 25.82 -34.81
CA PRO A 180 42.85 26.20 -36.07
C PRO A 180 42.56 27.73 -36.08
N ILE A 181 42.87 28.38 -37.18
CA ILE A 181 42.56 29.79 -37.42
C ILE A 181 41.42 29.87 -38.45
N GLY A 182 40.26 30.44 -38.09
CA GLY A 182 39.10 30.62 -38.96
C GLY A 182 37.75 30.27 -38.27
N ILE A 183 36.66 30.62 -38.92
CA ILE A 183 35.30 30.42 -38.39
C ILE A 183 34.99 28.93 -38.30
N ILE A 184 35.31 28.16 -39.33
CA ILE A 184 35.14 26.70 -39.36
C ILE A 184 35.95 26.03 -38.25
N ALA A 185 37.19 26.42 -38.07
CA ALA A 185 38.11 25.93 -37.07
C ALA A 185 37.55 26.17 -35.64
N THR A 186 36.88 27.30 -35.44
CA THR A 186 36.24 27.60 -34.13
C THR A 186 35.06 26.70 -33.87
N VAL A 187 34.20 26.45 -34.87
CA VAL A 187 33.07 25.52 -34.74
C VAL A 187 33.57 24.08 -34.48
N ILE A 188 34.58 23.63 -35.22
CA ILE A 188 35.20 22.31 -35.02
C ILE A 188 35.80 22.20 -33.63
N ALA A 189 36.53 23.21 -33.14
CA ALA A 189 37.10 23.19 -31.80
C ALA A 189 36.07 23.23 -30.69
N THR A 190 34.91 23.85 -30.92
CA THR A 190 33.77 23.83 -29.98
C THR A 190 33.04 22.50 -30.03
N ALA A 191 32.92 21.91 -31.21
CA ALA A 191 32.19 20.70 -31.47
C ALA A 191 32.97 19.42 -31.07
N MET A 192 34.31 19.44 -31.18
CA MET A 192 35.15 18.24 -31.09
C MET A 192 36.33 18.42 -30.17
N ASN A 193 36.53 17.45 -29.28
CA ASN A 193 37.75 17.33 -28.50
C ASN A 193 38.78 16.37 -29.21
N VAL A 194 40.01 16.34 -28.71
CA VAL A 194 41.07 15.48 -29.26
C VAL A 194 40.67 14.00 -29.35
N ARG A 195 39.86 13.54 -28.42
CA ARG A 195 39.36 12.12 -28.36
C ARG A 195 38.44 11.82 -29.53
N ASP A 196 37.56 12.77 -29.86
CA ASP A 196 36.60 12.67 -30.98
C ASP A 196 37.29 12.65 -32.32
N ILE A 197 38.30 13.52 -32.50
CA ILE A 197 39.09 13.59 -33.72
C ILE A 197 39.82 12.25 -33.97
N GLN A 198 40.38 11.65 -32.92
CA GLN A 198 41.06 10.37 -33.05
C GLN A 198 40.13 9.20 -33.32
N LEU A 199 38.93 9.21 -32.74
CA LEU A 199 37.89 8.21 -33.01
C LEU A 199 37.46 8.30 -34.51
N LEU A 200 37.20 9.51 -35.02
CA LEU A 200 36.86 9.70 -36.42
C LEU A 200 37.97 9.22 -37.35
N ARG A 201 39.22 9.55 -37.03
CA ARG A 201 40.37 9.05 -37.80
C ARG A 201 40.50 7.54 -37.79
N ALA A 202 40.26 6.91 -36.64
CA ALA A 202 40.28 5.45 -36.54
C ALA A 202 39.14 4.81 -37.36
N CYS A 203 37.94 5.39 -37.35
CA CYS A 203 36.84 4.97 -38.22
C CYS A 203 37.15 5.22 -39.71
N ASP A 204 37.74 6.34 -40.03
CA ASP A 204 38.15 6.66 -41.40
C ASP A 204 39.21 5.66 -41.93
N ASP A 205 40.25 5.39 -41.17
CA ASP A 205 41.28 4.41 -41.50
C ASP A 205 40.72 2.96 -41.60
N LEU A 206 39.74 2.65 -40.73
CA LEU A 206 39.05 1.36 -40.73
C LEU A 206 38.20 1.15 -41.99
N PHE A 207 37.42 2.14 -42.42
CA PHE A 207 36.33 1.94 -43.37
C PHE A 207 36.59 2.51 -44.78
N ARG A 208 37.44 3.50 -44.94
CA ARG A 208 37.69 4.17 -46.24
C ARG A 208 38.12 3.19 -47.34
N GLU A 209 39.04 2.29 -47.03
CA GLU A 209 39.52 1.31 -48.01
C GLU A 209 38.67 0.03 -47.96
N MET A 210 38.04 -0.28 -46.83
CA MET A 210 37.15 -1.45 -46.68
C MET A 210 35.94 -1.34 -47.63
N VAL A 211 35.27 -0.21 -47.70
CA VAL A 211 34.08 -0.03 -48.54
C VAL A 211 34.40 -0.11 -50.04
N LYS A 212 35.62 0.20 -50.47
CA LYS A 212 36.06 0.04 -51.86
C LYS A 212 36.15 -1.42 -52.31
N THR A 213 36.14 -2.36 -51.36
CA THR A 213 36.12 -3.80 -51.69
C THR A 213 34.70 -4.29 -52.00
N ILE A 214 33.67 -3.48 -51.83
CA ILE A 214 32.28 -3.82 -52.11
C ILE A 214 32.04 -3.68 -53.63
N PRO A 215 31.63 -4.73 -54.33
CA PRO A 215 31.20 -4.59 -55.74
C PRO A 215 30.01 -3.66 -55.86
N THR A 216 30.11 -2.69 -56.77
CA THR A 216 29.09 -1.68 -56.97
C THR A 216 28.38 -1.87 -58.32
N PRO A 217 27.13 -1.38 -58.47
CA PRO A 217 26.47 -1.36 -59.77
C PRO A 217 27.31 -0.60 -60.79
N THR A 218 27.41 -1.14 -62.01
CA THR A 218 28.10 -0.46 -63.14
C THR A 218 27.27 0.76 -63.53
N LEU A 219 27.67 1.90 -63.03
CA LEU A 219 27.17 3.23 -63.44
C LEU A 219 28.20 3.87 -64.38
N ALA A 220 27.69 4.57 -65.37
CA ALA A 220 28.54 5.28 -66.32
C ALA A 220 29.50 6.24 -65.57
N GLU A 221 30.71 6.46 -66.03
CA GLU A 221 31.79 7.25 -65.43
C GLU A 221 31.45 8.70 -65.14
N ALA A 222 30.21 9.17 -65.48
CA ALA A 222 29.72 10.51 -65.32
C ALA A 222 29.22 10.87 -63.89
N LEU A 223 29.08 9.92 -62.99
CA LEU A 223 28.47 10.12 -61.65
C LEU A 223 29.51 9.96 -60.55
N ARG A 224 30.44 10.89 -60.39
CA ARG A 224 31.33 10.95 -59.22
C ARG A 224 30.80 12.00 -58.26
N PRO A 225 30.15 11.63 -57.12
CA PRO A 225 29.72 12.60 -56.12
C PRO A 225 30.92 13.37 -55.55
N PRO A 226 30.76 14.65 -55.20
CA PRO A 226 31.81 15.43 -54.54
C PRO A 226 32.28 14.80 -53.25
N VAL A 227 33.52 15.03 -52.84
CA VAL A 227 34.10 14.44 -51.63
C VAL A 227 33.70 15.28 -50.41
N ILE A 228 33.13 14.65 -49.40
CA ILE A 228 33.02 15.18 -48.04
C ILE A 228 34.07 14.51 -47.17
N THR A 229 34.79 15.27 -46.35
CA THR A 229 35.82 14.76 -45.44
C THR A 229 35.45 14.91 -43.98
N LEU A 230 34.55 15.86 -43.66
CA LEU A 230 34.07 16.10 -42.32
C LEU A 230 32.68 16.70 -42.34
N LEU A 231 31.83 16.26 -41.46
CA LEU A 231 30.59 16.93 -41.02
C LEU A 231 30.56 16.95 -39.48
N THR A 232 30.30 18.12 -38.93
CA THR A 232 30.14 18.27 -37.48
C THR A 232 29.22 19.42 -37.13
N GLN A 233 28.73 19.50 -35.88
CA GLN A 233 27.85 20.54 -35.38
C GLN A 233 28.19 20.89 -33.94
N ASP A 234 27.77 22.07 -33.45
CA ASP A 234 28.15 22.63 -32.16
C ASP A 234 27.15 22.32 -30.99
N SER A 235 26.13 21.49 -31.23
CA SER A 235 25.05 21.25 -30.23
C SER A 235 25.00 19.82 -29.67
N ARG A 236 26.07 19.07 -29.82
CA ARG A 236 26.16 17.65 -29.48
C ARG A 236 25.46 17.26 -28.17
N ASN A 237 24.49 16.36 -28.26
CA ASN A 237 23.79 15.75 -27.14
C ASN A 237 23.22 16.71 -26.08
N LEU A 238 23.32 18.01 -26.33
CA LEU A 238 22.72 19.07 -25.52
C LEU A 238 21.41 19.50 -26.18
N PRO A 239 20.27 19.38 -25.50
CA PRO A 239 19.01 19.89 -26.01
C PRO A 239 19.12 21.40 -26.30
N LYS A 240 18.49 21.83 -27.40
CA LYS A 240 18.44 23.24 -27.81
C LYS A 240 17.02 23.75 -27.70
N LYS A 241 16.85 24.92 -27.10
CA LYS A 241 15.55 25.59 -26.97
C LYS A 241 15.33 26.65 -28.03
N ALA A 242 14.13 27.21 -28.07
CA ALA A 242 13.79 28.32 -28.94
C ALA A 242 14.76 29.49 -28.75
N GLY A 243 15.27 30.03 -29.87
CA GLY A 243 16.25 31.11 -29.92
C GLY A 243 17.70 30.66 -30.01
N ASP A 244 18.02 29.42 -29.71
CA ASP A 244 19.37 28.86 -29.85
C ASP A 244 19.74 28.64 -31.32
N ASP A 245 21.02 28.73 -31.63
CA ASP A 245 21.57 28.45 -32.96
C ASP A 245 22.23 27.05 -32.95
N ILE A 246 22.05 26.32 -34.06
CA ILE A 246 22.81 25.11 -34.40
C ILE A 246 23.71 25.46 -35.60
N ARG A 247 25.02 25.40 -35.39
CA ARG A 247 26.01 25.62 -36.42
C ARG A 247 26.53 24.32 -36.95
N VAL A 248 26.39 24.09 -38.23
CA VAL A 248 26.83 22.88 -38.93
C VAL A 248 27.95 23.25 -39.90
N VAL A 249 29.01 22.45 -39.88
CA VAL A 249 30.16 22.64 -40.74
C VAL A 249 30.35 21.41 -41.61
N ILE A 250 30.55 21.62 -42.92
CA ILE A 250 31.03 20.62 -43.88
C ILE A 250 32.40 21.03 -44.35
N GLN A 251 33.36 20.08 -44.38
CA GLN A 251 34.60 20.17 -45.14
C GLN A 251 34.57 19.19 -46.29
N GLY A 252 34.91 19.61 -47.47
CA GLY A 252 34.86 18.78 -48.67
C GLY A 252 35.35 19.50 -49.92
N ALA A 253 34.89 19.07 -51.11
CA ALA A 253 35.22 19.67 -52.37
C ALA A 253 34.76 21.16 -52.42
N PRO A 254 35.61 22.11 -52.93
CA PRO A 254 35.22 23.51 -53.01
C PRO A 254 34.24 23.77 -54.13
N LYS A 255 33.51 24.91 -54.04
CA LYS A 255 32.56 25.43 -55.04
C LYS A 255 31.38 24.50 -55.33
N MET A 256 30.89 23.84 -54.28
CA MET A 256 29.71 22.98 -54.35
C MET A 256 28.50 23.72 -53.76
N GLN A 257 27.31 23.29 -54.16
CA GLN A 257 26.09 23.69 -53.45
C GLN A 257 26.01 22.82 -52.18
N ALA A 258 25.98 23.46 -51.00
CA ALA A 258 25.96 22.78 -49.73
C ALA A 258 24.65 23.02 -49.04
N TYR A 259 24.10 22.00 -48.42
CA TYR A 259 22.94 22.09 -47.55
C TYR A 259 23.00 20.96 -46.50
N PHE A 260 22.24 21.10 -45.43
CA PHE A 260 22.10 20.08 -44.42
C PHE A 260 20.63 19.86 -44.01
N GLN A 261 20.37 18.77 -43.33
CA GLN A 261 19.06 18.43 -42.76
C GLN A 261 19.20 17.95 -41.31
N ILE A 262 18.13 18.15 -40.55
CA ILE A 262 17.98 17.68 -39.18
C ILE A 262 16.98 16.50 -39.20
N GLY A 263 17.47 15.30 -39.39
CA GLY A 263 16.62 14.12 -39.62
C GLY A 263 15.61 14.38 -40.73
N ASP A 264 14.38 13.87 -40.55
CA ASP A 264 13.23 14.21 -41.41
C ASP A 264 12.53 15.53 -41.02
N TYR A 265 12.94 16.12 -39.90
CA TYR A 265 12.24 17.24 -39.29
C TYR A 265 12.43 18.56 -40.07
N ARG A 266 13.67 18.87 -40.44
CA ARG A 266 14.03 20.06 -41.26
C ARG A 266 14.95 19.65 -42.36
N LYS A 267 14.58 19.98 -43.61
CA LYS A 267 15.32 19.59 -44.80
C LYS A 267 15.80 20.83 -45.59
N ASN A 268 16.83 20.62 -46.36
CA ASN A 268 17.39 21.62 -47.31
C ASN A 268 17.75 22.96 -46.65
N ILE A 269 18.41 22.94 -45.51
CA ILE A 269 18.93 24.12 -44.85
C ILE A 269 20.22 24.51 -45.56
N GLU A 270 20.22 25.65 -46.26
CA GLU A 270 21.35 26.09 -47.07
C GLU A 270 22.59 26.41 -46.23
N MET A 271 23.76 26.12 -46.79
CA MET A 271 25.05 26.44 -46.19
C MET A 271 25.87 27.35 -47.14
N GLN A 272 26.67 28.20 -46.53
CA GLN A 272 27.55 29.11 -47.27
C GLN A 272 29.00 28.62 -47.25
N GLU A 273 29.68 28.64 -48.39
CA GLU A 273 31.13 28.41 -48.43
C GLU A 273 31.83 29.64 -47.85
N VAL A 274 32.45 29.51 -46.69
CA VAL A 274 33.11 30.58 -45.95
C VAL A 274 34.65 30.54 -46.14
N GLU A 275 35.18 29.43 -46.59
CA GLU A 275 36.55 29.22 -47.04
C GLU A 275 36.56 28.07 -48.08
N PRO A 276 37.55 27.98 -48.96
CA PRO A 276 37.54 27.00 -50.04
C PRO A 276 37.33 25.54 -49.51
N GLY A 277 36.19 24.94 -49.86
CA GLY A 277 35.77 23.61 -49.39
C GLY A 277 35.23 23.56 -47.95
N GLY A 278 35.11 24.71 -47.30
CA GLY A 278 34.56 24.82 -45.96
C GLY A 278 33.22 25.54 -45.96
N TYR A 279 32.16 24.81 -45.56
CA TYR A 279 30.78 25.32 -45.61
C TYR A 279 30.23 25.44 -44.19
N LEU A 280 29.54 26.56 -43.91
CA LEU A 280 28.87 26.84 -42.64
C LEU A 280 27.37 27.04 -42.88
N GLY A 281 26.57 26.29 -42.19
CA GLY A 281 25.11 26.46 -42.08
C GLY A 281 24.70 26.75 -40.66
N VAL A 282 23.66 27.60 -40.50
CA VAL A 282 23.12 27.94 -39.20
C VAL A 282 21.62 27.73 -39.24
N TYR A 283 21.11 26.93 -38.29
CA TYR A 283 19.69 26.80 -38.05
C TYR A 283 19.32 27.44 -36.71
N LYS A 284 18.43 28.42 -36.76
CA LYS A 284 17.88 29.05 -35.57
C LYS A 284 16.63 28.27 -35.11
N VAL A 285 16.66 27.72 -33.91
CA VAL A 285 15.55 26.99 -33.33
C VAL A 285 14.37 27.90 -33.07
N ILE A 286 13.19 27.55 -33.58
CA ILE A 286 11.98 28.35 -33.43
C ILE A 286 11.00 27.66 -32.47
N PRO A 287 10.08 28.41 -31.79
CA PRO A 287 9.05 27.79 -30.95
C PRO A 287 8.24 26.73 -31.70
N GLY A 288 8.05 25.57 -31.09
CA GLY A 288 7.39 24.40 -31.67
C GLY A 288 8.36 23.40 -32.31
N ASP A 289 9.66 23.69 -32.39
CA ASP A 289 10.67 22.73 -32.80
C ASP A 289 10.90 21.69 -31.68
N ASN A 290 10.36 20.48 -31.86
CA ASN A 290 10.53 19.39 -30.91
C ASN A 290 10.93 18.13 -31.68
N VAL A 291 12.16 17.69 -31.48
CA VAL A 291 12.69 16.44 -32.04
C VAL A 291 13.79 15.86 -31.14
N THR A 292 13.72 14.61 -30.85
CA THR A 292 14.68 13.95 -29.97
C THR A 292 15.70 13.17 -30.79
N ARG A 293 17.00 13.44 -30.53
CA ARG A 293 18.13 12.72 -31.12
C ARG A 293 18.12 12.63 -32.66
N ALA A 294 17.77 13.73 -33.32
CA ALA A 294 17.81 13.81 -34.77
C ALA A 294 19.27 13.84 -35.29
N MET A 295 19.55 13.11 -36.36
CA MET A 295 20.86 13.12 -37.03
C MET A 295 20.98 14.35 -37.88
N ILE A 296 22.17 14.96 -37.91
CA ILE A 296 22.54 15.93 -38.92
C ILE A 296 23.12 15.18 -40.10
N THR A 297 22.55 15.40 -41.31
CA THR A 297 23.08 14.91 -42.56
C THR A 297 23.43 16.12 -43.45
N GLY A 298 24.64 16.19 -43.89
CA GLY A 298 25.13 17.22 -44.80
C GLY A 298 25.25 16.71 -46.22
N PHE A 299 25.06 17.60 -47.17
CA PHE A 299 25.06 17.29 -48.59
C PHE A 299 25.93 18.29 -49.35
N LEU A 300 26.77 17.79 -50.25
CA LEU A 300 27.45 18.59 -51.28
C LEU A 300 26.95 18.17 -52.67
N ARG A 301 26.57 19.12 -53.47
CA ARG A 301 26.08 18.88 -54.84
C ARG A 301 26.91 19.66 -55.85
N ASP A 302 27.39 19.01 -56.91
CA ASP A 302 28.09 19.66 -58.01
C ASP A 302 27.12 20.25 -59.05
N GLU A 303 27.66 20.94 -60.03
CA GLU A 303 26.88 21.53 -61.12
C GLU A 303 26.19 20.49 -62.02
N ALA A 304 26.72 19.29 -62.09
CA ALA A 304 26.13 18.17 -62.83
C ALA A 304 24.95 17.49 -62.06
N GLY A 305 24.74 17.88 -60.80
CA GLY A 305 23.67 17.35 -59.94
C GLY A 305 24.07 16.10 -59.11
N ASN A 306 25.34 15.69 -59.17
CA ASN A 306 25.82 14.59 -58.30
C ASN A 306 25.87 15.08 -56.85
N THR A 307 25.33 14.31 -55.98
CA THR A 307 25.21 14.69 -54.55
C THR A 307 25.93 13.66 -53.66
N ALA A 308 26.84 14.16 -52.82
CA ALA A 308 27.41 13.39 -51.72
C ALA A 308 26.64 13.68 -50.46
N GLN A 309 26.51 12.70 -49.62
CA GLN A 309 25.92 12.86 -48.27
C GLN A 309 26.87 12.37 -47.21
N TRP A 310 26.80 12.97 -46.04
CA TRP A 310 27.58 12.59 -44.85
C TRP A 310 26.82 12.83 -43.59
N VAL A 311 26.85 11.90 -42.65
CA VAL A 311 26.14 12.01 -41.38
C VAL A 311 27.12 12.40 -40.27
N ASP A 312 26.72 13.27 -39.34
CA ASP A 312 27.51 13.54 -38.14
C ASP A 312 27.68 12.23 -37.31
N ALA A 313 28.90 11.71 -37.32
CA ALA A 313 29.23 10.46 -36.62
C ALA A 313 29.25 10.62 -35.10
N LEU A 314 29.41 11.82 -34.59
CA LEU A 314 29.73 12.10 -33.18
C LEU A 314 28.55 12.51 -32.30
N GLY A 315 27.43 12.91 -32.87
CA GLY A 315 26.30 13.37 -32.06
C GLY A 315 24.99 13.44 -32.79
N ALA A 316 23.91 13.48 -31.99
CA ALA A 316 22.57 13.77 -32.47
C ALA A 316 22.08 15.06 -31.81
N VAL A 317 21.20 15.79 -32.50
CA VAL A 317 20.59 17.03 -32.00
C VAL A 317 19.24 16.71 -31.38
N THR A 318 19.00 17.27 -30.22
CA THR A 318 17.67 17.31 -29.60
C THR A 318 17.20 18.78 -29.63
N LEU A 319 16.03 19.00 -30.19
CA LEU A 319 15.32 20.28 -30.12
C LEU A 319 14.19 20.10 -29.14
N ASP A 320 14.15 20.95 -28.15
CA ASP A 320 13.09 20.94 -27.17
C ASP A 320 12.72 22.38 -26.79
N THR A 321 11.54 22.77 -27.23
CA THR A 321 11.01 24.11 -27.00
C THR A 321 9.78 24.09 -26.07
N THR A 322 9.51 22.94 -25.41
CA THR A 322 8.36 22.74 -24.55
C THR A 322 8.76 22.90 -23.10
N PRO A 323 8.34 23.94 -22.39
CA PRO A 323 8.61 24.06 -20.96
C PRO A 323 7.95 22.93 -20.14
N PRO A 324 8.53 22.56 -19.02
CA PRO A 324 7.87 21.66 -18.05
C PRO A 324 6.58 22.27 -17.52
N ASP A 325 5.72 21.42 -16.91
CA ASP A 325 4.57 21.88 -16.14
C ASP A 325 5.02 22.72 -14.93
N LYS A 326 4.22 23.73 -14.56
CA LYS A 326 4.48 24.53 -13.35
C LYS A 326 4.47 23.65 -12.10
N PRO A 327 5.38 23.87 -11.14
CA PRO A 327 5.40 23.14 -9.88
C PRO A 327 4.09 23.27 -9.10
N LYS A 328 3.61 22.13 -8.51
CA LYS A 328 2.34 22.04 -7.81
C LYS A 328 2.53 22.03 -6.30
N ASN A 329 1.48 22.43 -5.57
CA ASN A 329 1.37 22.36 -4.11
C ASN A 329 2.58 22.93 -3.33
N PRO A 330 3.04 24.14 -3.67
CA PRO A 330 4.12 24.77 -2.94
C PRO A 330 3.68 25.11 -1.50
N LYS A 331 4.56 24.83 -0.54
CA LYS A 331 4.34 25.09 0.89
C LYS A 331 5.55 25.78 1.50
N ALA A 332 5.30 26.71 2.43
CA ALA A 332 6.33 27.38 3.20
C ALA A 332 6.04 27.23 4.71
N ILE A 333 7.04 26.80 5.46
CA ILE A 333 6.98 26.62 6.92
C ILE A 333 7.99 27.57 7.55
N GLY A 334 7.50 28.55 8.29
CA GLY A 334 8.34 29.50 9.02
C GLY A 334 9.06 28.85 10.21
N ARG A 335 10.34 29.17 10.39
CA ARG A 335 11.18 28.85 11.55
C ARG A 335 11.93 30.13 11.96
N SER A 336 12.68 30.08 13.06
CA SER A 336 13.47 31.24 13.46
C SER A 336 14.47 31.65 12.39
N ASN A 337 14.33 32.88 11.89
CA ASN A 337 15.17 33.48 10.87
C ASN A 337 15.25 32.71 9.54
N LEU A 338 14.33 31.76 9.28
CA LEU A 338 14.30 30.99 8.05
C LEU A 338 12.88 30.56 7.68
N VAL A 339 12.71 30.19 6.40
CA VAL A 339 11.52 29.54 5.85
C VAL A 339 11.95 28.25 5.16
N LEU A 340 11.31 27.13 5.55
CA LEU A 340 11.44 25.85 4.84
C LEU A 340 10.40 25.81 3.74
N ILE A 341 10.84 25.62 2.52
CA ILE A 341 10.01 25.63 1.31
C ILE A 341 10.04 24.25 0.70
N LYS A 342 8.87 23.72 0.33
CA LYS A 342 8.73 22.43 -0.37
C LYS A 342 7.66 22.56 -1.44
N TRP A 343 7.79 21.78 -2.50
CA TRP A 343 6.78 21.62 -3.56
C TRP A 343 6.76 20.19 -4.07
N GLU A 344 5.77 19.83 -4.86
CA GLU A 344 5.73 18.52 -5.51
C GLU A 344 6.73 18.49 -6.66
N ARG A 345 7.42 17.37 -6.80
CA ARG A 345 8.35 17.15 -7.91
C ARG A 345 7.56 17.16 -9.24
N ALA A 346 8.01 17.96 -10.21
CA ALA A 346 7.42 17.96 -11.54
C ALA A 346 7.68 16.62 -12.26
N GLU A 347 6.67 16.11 -12.94
CA GLU A 347 6.73 14.85 -13.70
C GLU A 347 7.22 15.11 -15.14
N ALA A 348 8.43 15.62 -15.29
CA ALA A 348 9.06 15.81 -16.59
C ALA A 348 10.28 14.88 -16.68
N PRO A 349 10.40 14.03 -17.73
CA PRO A 349 11.50 13.08 -17.87
C PRO A 349 12.86 13.74 -18.08
N ASP A 350 12.87 14.99 -18.52
CA ASP A 350 14.02 15.83 -18.81
C ASP A 350 14.18 17.02 -17.85
N LEU A 351 13.55 16.92 -16.69
CA LEU A 351 13.65 17.95 -15.65
C LEU A 351 15.11 18.15 -15.20
N ALA A 352 15.63 19.35 -15.38
CA ALA A 352 16.96 19.75 -14.88
C ALA A 352 16.90 20.27 -13.44
N GLY A 353 15.79 20.90 -13.02
CA GLY A 353 15.66 21.43 -11.68
C GLY A 353 14.61 22.54 -11.58
N TYR A 354 14.80 23.40 -10.60
CA TYR A 354 13.87 24.48 -10.25
C TYR A 354 14.60 25.79 -10.04
N ARG A 355 13.86 26.89 -10.23
CA ARG A 355 14.27 28.23 -9.80
C ARG A 355 13.26 28.72 -8.77
N LEU A 356 13.75 29.18 -7.65
CA LEU A 356 12.92 29.74 -6.59
C LEU A 356 13.10 31.26 -6.56
N TYR A 357 12.00 31.96 -6.53
CA TYR A 357 11.94 33.41 -6.49
C TYR A 357 11.32 33.89 -5.17
N ARG A 358 11.81 35.00 -4.67
CA ARG A 358 11.31 35.64 -3.44
C ARG A 358 10.98 37.12 -3.71
N SER A 359 9.92 37.61 -3.07
CA SER A 359 9.55 39.02 -3.06
C SER A 359 9.09 39.47 -1.68
N ALA A 360 9.16 40.75 -1.41
CA ALA A 360 8.53 41.40 -0.25
C ALA A 360 7.05 41.72 -0.50
N THR A 361 6.57 41.66 -1.74
CA THR A 361 5.19 41.96 -2.14
C THR A 361 4.57 40.75 -2.86
N PRO A 362 3.23 40.56 -2.76
CA PRO A 362 2.59 39.34 -3.26
C PRO A 362 2.51 39.22 -4.79
N LEU A 363 2.61 40.33 -5.53
CA LEU A 363 2.32 40.36 -6.97
C LEU A 363 3.50 40.74 -7.84
N THR A 364 4.51 41.43 -7.30
CA THR A 364 5.62 42.00 -8.08
C THR A 364 6.95 41.90 -7.32
N GLY A 365 8.07 42.18 -8.01
CA GLY A 365 9.38 42.27 -7.37
C GLY A 365 10.02 40.92 -7.02
N PHE A 366 9.60 39.83 -7.67
CA PHE A 366 10.20 38.53 -7.48
C PHE A 366 11.62 38.49 -8.03
N GLN A 367 12.57 38.07 -7.20
CA GLN A 367 13.97 37.89 -7.54
C GLN A 367 14.37 36.42 -7.32
N GLU A 368 15.12 35.87 -8.27
CA GLU A 368 15.67 34.53 -8.14
C GLU A 368 16.63 34.48 -6.93
N ILE A 369 16.38 33.55 -6.00
CA ILE A 369 17.22 33.35 -4.81
C ILE A 369 18.06 32.08 -4.88
N VAL A 370 17.60 31.06 -5.63
CA VAL A 370 18.33 29.80 -5.77
C VAL A 370 17.89 29.02 -7.01
N ARG A 371 18.82 28.23 -7.54
CA ARG A 371 18.59 27.13 -8.48
C ARG A 371 18.88 25.81 -7.76
N THR A 372 18.00 24.83 -7.86
CA THR A 372 18.12 23.56 -7.14
C THR A 372 17.53 22.40 -7.92
N GLU A 373 18.11 21.23 -7.81
CA GLU A 373 17.55 19.97 -8.32
C GLU A 373 16.53 19.36 -7.35
N LEU A 374 16.53 19.82 -6.10
CA LEU A 374 15.63 19.32 -5.06
C LEU A 374 14.28 20.04 -5.12
N ALA A 375 13.20 19.30 -4.79
CA ALA A 375 11.86 19.87 -4.69
C ALA A 375 11.63 20.59 -3.35
N GLY A 376 12.58 21.38 -2.93
CA GLY A 376 12.53 22.17 -1.71
C GLY A 376 13.79 23.00 -1.49
N TYR A 377 13.67 23.99 -0.62
CA TYR A 377 14.75 24.91 -0.27
C TYR A 377 14.61 25.43 1.15
N ARG A 378 15.70 25.81 1.75
CA ARG A 378 15.80 26.43 3.07
C ARG A 378 16.29 27.87 2.87
N ASP A 379 15.38 28.84 2.95
CA ASP A 379 15.67 30.26 2.84
C ASP A 379 16.03 30.81 4.24
N GLU A 380 17.27 31.20 4.43
CA GLU A 380 17.87 31.57 5.72
C GLU A 380 18.14 33.09 5.83
N ASN A 381 18.52 33.52 7.04
CA ASN A 381 18.85 34.91 7.36
C ASN A 381 17.69 35.88 7.13
N LEU A 382 16.47 35.42 7.32
CA LEU A 382 15.26 36.20 7.20
C LEU A 382 14.90 36.80 8.57
N LYS A 383 14.19 37.94 8.54
CA LYS A 383 13.72 38.58 9.78
C LYS A 383 12.41 37.96 10.22
N ASN A 384 12.35 37.59 11.50
CA ASN A 384 11.13 37.06 12.11
C ASN A 384 9.98 38.07 12.01
N SER A 385 8.76 37.56 11.76
CA SER A 385 7.53 38.30 11.60
C SER A 385 7.43 39.16 10.34
N GLU A 386 8.42 39.15 9.44
CA GLU A 386 8.31 39.75 8.13
C GLU A 386 7.68 38.76 7.12
N ARG A 387 6.90 39.26 6.17
CA ARG A 387 6.24 38.42 5.15
C ARG A 387 7.13 38.36 3.92
N TYR A 388 7.39 37.13 3.43
CA TYR A 388 8.11 36.83 2.22
C TYR A 388 7.21 36.03 1.29
N TYR A 389 7.12 36.45 0.04
CA TYR A 389 6.31 35.80 -0.98
C TYR A 389 7.21 35.04 -1.92
N TYR A 390 6.82 33.82 -2.29
CA TYR A 390 7.62 32.94 -3.09
C TYR A 390 6.86 32.48 -4.33
N GLN A 391 7.61 32.23 -5.40
CA GLN A 391 7.17 31.51 -6.59
C GLN A 391 8.28 30.52 -7.00
N VAL A 392 7.92 29.40 -7.58
CA VAL A 392 8.86 28.40 -8.07
C VAL A 392 8.53 28.05 -9.51
N THR A 393 9.55 27.92 -10.35
CA THR A 393 9.45 27.43 -11.72
C THR A 393 10.22 26.13 -11.85
N ALA A 394 9.84 25.29 -12.82
CA ALA A 394 10.59 24.11 -13.23
C ALA A 394 11.41 24.44 -14.49
N VAL A 395 12.57 23.87 -14.62
CA VAL A 395 13.48 24.06 -15.76
C VAL A 395 13.90 22.68 -16.28
N ASP A 396 13.83 22.48 -17.60
CA ASP A 396 14.28 21.26 -18.27
C ASP A 396 15.76 21.31 -18.67
N LEU A 397 16.25 20.22 -19.26
CA LEU A 397 17.63 20.10 -19.73
C LEU A 397 17.97 21.04 -20.92
N ALA A 398 16.96 21.51 -21.68
CA ALA A 398 17.13 22.49 -22.71
C ALA A 398 17.20 23.93 -22.14
N GLY A 399 16.78 24.08 -20.88
CA GLY A 399 16.70 25.38 -20.21
C GLY A 399 15.40 26.12 -20.52
N ASN A 400 14.33 25.43 -20.98
CA ASN A 400 12.99 25.99 -20.97
C ASN A 400 12.48 26.08 -19.54
N GLU A 401 11.82 27.18 -19.23
CA GLU A 401 11.32 27.46 -17.88
C GLU A 401 9.80 27.48 -17.90
N SER A 402 9.17 26.79 -16.95
CA SER A 402 7.74 26.75 -16.80
C SER A 402 7.14 28.10 -16.40
N ASP A 403 5.83 28.22 -16.50
CA ASP A 403 5.10 29.24 -15.77
C ASP A 403 5.40 29.12 -14.26
N PRO A 404 5.39 30.24 -13.52
CA PRO A 404 5.56 30.21 -12.08
C PRO A 404 4.39 29.52 -11.39
N SER A 405 4.65 28.86 -10.27
CA SER A 405 3.62 28.40 -9.34
C SER A 405 2.75 29.55 -8.85
N ASP A 406 1.62 29.23 -8.25
CA ASP A 406 0.87 30.21 -7.49
C ASP A 406 1.77 30.81 -6.39
N THR A 407 1.57 32.12 -6.11
CA THR A 407 2.34 32.81 -5.07
C THR A 407 1.95 32.26 -3.70
N PHE A 408 2.92 31.92 -2.88
CA PHE A 408 2.70 31.42 -1.52
C PHE A 408 3.51 32.23 -0.50
N LEU A 409 2.96 32.32 0.72
CA LEU A 409 3.50 33.15 1.80
C LEU A 409 4.37 32.29 2.73
N GLY A 410 5.59 32.74 3.03
CA GLY A 410 6.41 32.30 4.12
C GLY A 410 6.67 33.43 5.12
N MET A 411 6.56 33.15 6.40
CA MET A 411 6.87 34.13 7.45
C MET A 411 7.78 33.46 8.50
N PRO A 412 9.03 33.90 8.62
CA PRO A 412 9.91 33.42 9.69
C PRO A 412 9.33 33.80 11.06
N ILE A 413 9.43 32.91 12.02
CA ILE A 413 8.77 33.09 13.32
C ILE A 413 9.79 32.84 14.42
N ALA A 414 9.82 33.73 15.40
CA ALA A 414 10.70 33.57 16.58
C ALA A 414 10.46 32.19 17.22
N PRO A 415 11.53 31.52 17.69
CA PRO A 415 11.35 30.22 18.31
C PRO A 415 10.56 30.36 19.61
N GLY A 416 9.77 29.32 19.93
CA GLY A 416 9.16 29.22 21.23
C GLY A 416 10.17 29.06 22.38
N PRO A 417 9.68 28.93 23.60
CA PRO A 417 8.25 28.72 23.95
C PRO A 417 7.39 29.99 23.84
N THR A 418 6.22 29.83 23.21
CA THR A 418 5.24 30.92 23.06
C THR A 418 4.11 30.75 24.10
N PRO A 419 3.99 31.58 25.14
CA PRO A 419 2.89 31.48 26.08
C PRO A 419 1.58 31.92 25.43
N VAL A 420 0.52 31.13 25.66
CA VAL A 420 -0.83 31.40 25.16
C VAL A 420 -1.87 31.18 26.24
N GLY A 421 -3.02 31.88 26.13
CA GLY A 421 -4.13 31.71 27.06
C GLY A 421 -5.11 32.89 26.95
N GLY A 422 -6.35 32.67 27.42
CA GLY A 422 -7.41 33.66 27.35
C GLY A 422 -8.17 33.63 26.02
N VAL A 423 -8.80 34.72 25.62
CA VAL A 423 -9.72 34.77 24.49
C VAL A 423 -9.02 35.13 23.19
N ILE A 424 -9.20 34.33 22.17
CA ILE A 424 -8.82 34.64 20.79
C ILE A 424 -10.01 35.32 20.12
N GLU A 425 -9.87 36.63 19.84
CA GLU A 425 -10.94 37.49 19.30
C GLU A 425 -10.81 37.75 17.77
N ALA A 426 -9.72 37.32 17.14
CA ALA A 426 -9.48 37.44 15.70
C ALA A 426 -8.82 36.17 15.16
N ASP A 427 -8.99 35.94 13.87
CA ASP A 427 -8.35 34.81 13.18
C ASP A 427 -6.87 34.75 13.50
N THR A 428 -6.44 33.62 14.07
CA THR A 428 -5.10 33.44 14.62
C THR A 428 -4.47 32.19 14.06
N THR A 429 -3.18 32.26 13.74
CA THR A 429 -2.40 31.10 13.30
C THR A 429 -1.32 30.77 14.33
N TRP A 430 -1.29 29.52 14.78
CA TRP A 430 -0.18 28.96 15.54
C TRP A 430 0.81 28.31 14.59
N TYR A 431 1.90 28.99 14.38
CA TYR A 431 2.95 28.58 13.45
C TYR A 431 3.86 27.51 14.08
N ALA A 432 4.22 26.52 13.30
CA ALA A 432 5.15 25.48 13.78
C ALA A 432 6.50 26.06 14.25
N GLY A 433 6.95 27.14 13.62
CA GLY A 433 8.21 27.84 14.01
C GLY A 433 8.21 28.48 15.39
N ALA A 434 7.04 28.83 15.93
CA ALA A 434 6.89 29.39 17.27
C ALA A 434 6.64 28.34 18.37
N SER A 435 6.76 27.07 18.04
CA SER A 435 6.60 25.95 18.97
C SER A 435 7.75 25.87 19.98
N PRO A 436 7.51 25.33 21.19
CA PRO A 436 6.22 24.91 21.70
C PRO A 436 5.34 26.10 22.13
N TYR A 437 4.02 25.98 21.86
CA TYR A 437 3.04 26.86 22.50
C TYR A 437 2.73 26.36 23.89
N ILE A 438 2.82 27.23 24.89
CA ILE A 438 2.57 26.86 26.29
C ILE A 438 1.22 27.43 26.72
N ILE A 439 0.20 26.57 26.88
CA ILE A 439 -1.09 26.94 27.41
C ILE A 439 -0.97 27.18 28.92
N GLU A 440 -0.92 28.46 29.34
CA GLU A 440 -0.84 28.88 30.76
C GLU A 440 -2.20 28.84 31.47
N ARG A 441 -3.27 29.04 30.71
CA ARG A 441 -4.68 29.01 31.14
C ARG A 441 -5.52 28.69 29.91
N ASP A 442 -6.80 28.39 30.09
CA ASP A 442 -7.72 28.08 28.99
C ASP A 442 -7.59 29.05 27.81
N VAL A 443 -7.55 28.51 26.59
CA VAL A 443 -7.65 29.27 25.36
C VAL A 443 -9.05 29.13 24.82
N LEU A 444 -9.78 30.24 24.68
CA LEU A 444 -11.12 30.29 24.14
C LEU A 444 -11.10 30.90 22.74
N VAL A 445 -11.41 30.10 21.73
CA VAL A 445 -11.63 30.57 20.36
C VAL A 445 -13.09 30.99 20.24
N LYS A 446 -13.29 32.30 20.18
CA LYS A 446 -14.62 32.92 20.18
C LYS A 446 -15.43 32.58 18.93
N ASP A 447 -16.75 32.63 19.01
CA ASP A 447 -17.62 32.45 17.85
C ASP A 447 -17.18 33.34 16.67
N LYS A 448 -17.22 32.81 15.44
CA LYS A 448 -16.79 33.47 14.19
C LYS A 448 -15.28 33.68 14.03
N VAL A 449 -14.48 33.24 14.97
CA VAL A 449 -13.01 33.29 14.92
C VAL A 449 -12.43 31.92 14.54
N ARG A 450 -11.35 31.92 13.77
CA ARG A 450 -10.63 30.74 13.39
C ARG A 450 -9.28 30.66 14.12
N LEU A 451 -9.02 29.51 14.73
CA LEU A 451 -7.68 29.13 15.13
C LEU A 451 -7.14 28.15 14.09
N LYS A 452 -6.08 28.54 13.38
CA LYS A 452 -5.32 27.65 12.51
C LYS A 452 -4.06 27.19 13.21
N ILE A 453 -3.78 25.89 13.16
CA ILE A 453 -2.54 25.29 13.69
C ILE A 453 -1.77 24.64 12.54
N GLU A 454 -0.56 25.11 12.31
CA GLU A 454 0.28 24.59 11.20
C GLU A 454 0.78 23.17 11.47
N PRO A 455 1.04 22.41 10.38
CA PRO A 455 1.73 21.11 10.48
C PRO A 455 3.04 21.20 11.27
N GLY A 456 3.28 20.23 12.16
CA GLY A 456 4.48 20.19 13.00
C GLY A 456 4.49 21.15 14.20
N ALA A 457 3.41 21.84 14.47
CA ALA A 457 3.29 22.64 15.68
C ALA A 457 3.21 21.74 16.93
N ARG A 458 3.81 22.20 18.02
CA ARG A 458 3.80 21.51 19.31
C ARG A 458 3.12 22.39 20.36
N ILE A 459 2.09 21.86 20.98
CA ILE A 459 1.27 22.54 21.97
C ILE A 459 1.41 21.80 23.31
N LEU A 460 1.88 22.50 24.33
CA LEU A 460 2.07 21.96 25.67
C LEU A 460 1.17 22.73 26.65
N SER A 461 0.47 22.03 27.54
CA SER A 461 -0.39 22.69 28.52
C SER A 461 0.08 22.49 29.95
N ARG A 462 -0.05 23.55 30.75
CA ARG A 462 0.11 23.52 32.24
C ARG A 462 -1.20 23.18 32.98
N GLY A 463 -2.19 22.62 32.27
CA GLY A 463 -3.46 22.16 32.83
C GLY A 463 -4.70 22.75 32.13
N GLY A 464 -4.60 23.92 31.50
CA GLY A 464 -5.68 24.54 30.74
C GLY A 464 -6.02 23.76 29.46
N GLY A 465 -7.18 24.02 28.88
CA GLY A 465 -7.66 23.41 27.63
C GLY A 465 -7.79 24.43 26.48
N ILE A 466 -8.22 23.91 25.34
CA ILE A 466 -8.61 24.71 24.19
C ILE A 466 -10.12 24.56 24.02
N ILE A 467 -10.86 25.68 24.14
CA ILE A 467 -12.30 25.71 23.97
C ILE A 467 -12.62 26.38 22.64
N ILE A 468 -13.34 25.66 21.80
CA ILE A 468 -13.71 26.12 20.46
C ILE A 468 -15.20 26.41 20.41
N GLU A 469 -15.55 27.67 20.36
CA GLU A 469 -16.89 28.20 20.02
C GLU A 469 -16.91 28.69 18.56
N GLY A 470 -15.74 28.98 17.99
CA GLY A 470 -15.51 29.35 16.59
C GLY A 470 -15.15 28.17 15.72
N SER A 471 -13.96 28.22 15.10
CA SER A 471 -13.46 27.10 14.26
C SER A 471 -12.00 26.77 14.53
N LEU A 472 -11.68 25.47 14.43
CA LEU A 472 -10.33 24.93 14.50
C LEU A 472 -9.95 24.32 13.17
N GLU A 473 -8.84 24.75 12.60
CA GLU A 473 -8.18 24.13 11.45
C GLU A 473 -6.81 23.63 11.90
N ALA A 474 -6.73 22.38 12.35
CA ALA A 474 -5.50 21.72 12.77
C ALA A 474 -5.23 20.55 11.80
N LYS A 475 -4.51 20.84 10.72
CA LYS A 475 -4.21 19.88 9.66
C LYS A 475 -2.70 19.67 9.58
N GLY A 476 -2.22 18.59 10.20
CA GLY A 476 -0.87 18.08 9.99
C GLY A 476 -0.74 17.27 8.71
N ASP A 477 0.39 16.63 8.56
CA ASP A 477 0.65 15.60 7.53
C ASP A 477 1.48 14.47 8.14
N SER A 478 1.77 13.42 7.37
CA SER A 478 2.50 12.24 7.86
C SER A 478 3.93 12.52 8.30
N GLU A 479 4.55 13.60 7.83
CA GLU A 479 5.90 14.01 8.21
C GLU A 479 5.90 15.06 9.33
N ASN A 480 4.82 15.86 9.44
CA ASN A 480 4.70 17.01 10.31
C ASN A 480 3.39 16.93 11.11
N ILE A 481 3.34 15.99 12.05
CA ILE A 481 2.20 15.83 12.95
C ILE A 481 2.09 17.02 13.90
N ILE A 482 0.86 17.33 14.34
CA ILE A 482 0.62 18.35 15.36
C ILE A 482 0.56 17.65 16.72
N GLU A 483 1.43 18.05 17.66
CA GLU A 483 1.50 17.42 18.98
C GLU A 483 0.78 18.26 20.04
N PHE A 484 -0.05 17.60 20.85
CA PHE A 484 -0.72 18.17 22.01
C PHE A 484 -0.40 17.33 23.25
N ASP A 485 0.22 17.94 24.24
CA ASP A 485 0.66 17.24 25.44
C ASP A 485 0.61 18.12 26.69
N THR A 486 0.90 17.56 27.85
CA THR A 486 1.14 18.31 29.08
C THR A 486 2.55 18.94 29.07
N ALA A 487 2.69 20.10 29.65
CA ALA A 487 3.98 20.75 29.87
C ALA A 487 4.73 20.17 31.07
N GLU A 488 4.05 19.46 31.97
CA GLU A 488 4.58 18.92 33.23
C GLU A 488 4.35 17.39 33.28
N ALA A 489 5.43 16.64 33.33
CA ALA A 489 5.37 15.18 33.42
C ALA A 489 4.49 14.71 34.60
N GLY A 490 3.64 13.73 34.34
CA GLY A 490 2.73 13.16 35.36
C GLY A 490 1.48 14.01 35.66
N ARG A 491 1.28 15.14 35.00
CA ARG A 491 0.04 15.92 35.05
C ARG A 491 -0.79 15.73 33.78
N SER A 492 -2.11 15.89 33.93
CA SER A 492 -3.03 15.91 32.81
C SER A 492 -3.49 17.33 32.50
N TRP A 493 -3.82 17.60 31.25
CA TRP A 493 -4.41 18.84 30.76
C TRP A 493 -5.88 18.64 30.36
N ALA A 494 -6.64 19.71 30.21
CA ALA A 494 -8.09 19.59 30.02
C ALA A 494 -8.50 19.02 28.65
N GLY A 495 -7.66 19.16 27.61
CA GLY A 495 -7.94 18.72 26.25
C GLY A 495 -8.53 19.80 25.35
N ILE A 496 -9.13 19.40 24.23
CA ILE A 496 -9.78 20.27 23.24
C ILE A 496 -11.29 20.05 23.35
N ARG A 497 -12.07 21.11 23.54
CA ARG A 497 -13.51 21.06 23.71
C ARG A 497 -14.21 21.91 22.67
N PHE A 498 -15.03 21.31 21.82
CA PHE A 498 -15.88 21.94 20.84
C PHE A 498 -17.27 22.17 21.46
N VAL A 499 -17.75 23.40 21.47
CA VAL A 499 -18.99 23.79 22.15
C VAL A 499 -19.91 24.50 21.16
N ASN A 500 -21.09 23.92 20.90
CA ASN A 500 -22.14 24.48 20.05
C ASN A 500 -21.69 24.86 18.60
N VAL A 501 -20.68 24.20 18.06
CA VAL A 501 -20.15 24.48 16.72
C VAL A 501 -20.85 23.57 15.70
N ARG A 502 -21.94 24.08 15.08
CA ARG A 502 -22.81 23.27 14.21
C ARG A 502 -22.60 23.51 12.72
N GLU A 503 -22.24 24.70 12.31
CA GLU A 503 -22.27 25.16 10.90
C GLU A 503 -20.88 25.39 10.29
N ARG A 504 -19.80 25.07 11.00
CA ARG A 504 -18.45 25.39 10.56
C ARG A 504 -17.59 24.13 10.48
N GLU A 505 -16.75 24.11 9.45
CA GLU A 505 -15.74 23.10 9.34
C GLU A 505 -14.75 23.21 10.47
N ASN A 506 -14.73 22.19 11.31
CA ASN A 506 -13.75 21.97 12.35
C ASN A 506 -12.98 20.70 12.04
N THR A 507 -11.68 20.78 11.94
CA THR A 507 -10.85 19.67 11.50
C THR A 507 -9.64 19.50 12.40
N LEU A 508 -9.41 18.27 12.84
CA LEU A 508 -8.15 17.79 13.39
C LEU A 508 -7.66 16.60 12.56
N GLU A 509 -6.57 16.77 11.89
CA GLU A 509 -5.94 15.69 11.10
C GLU A 509 -4.45 15.60 11.40
N PHE A 510 -3.93 14.37 11.47
CA PHE A 510 -2.54 14.06 11.83
C PHE A 510 -2.11 14.75 13.14
N GLY A 511 -3.00 14.69 14.14
CA GLY A 511 -2.72 15.15 15.50
C GLY A 511 -2.29 13.97 16.40
N ARG A 512 -1.34 14.21 17.30
CA ARG A 512 -1.06 13.32 18.44
C ARG A 512 -1.47 14.01 19.70
N ILE A 513 -2.42 13.42 20.46
CA ILE A 513 -2.94 14.01 21.71
C ILE A 513 -2.65 13.06 22.86
N MET A 514 -1.92 13.55 23.85
CA MET A 514 -1.43 12.78 24.99
C MET A 514 -1.77 13.46 26.31
N ASN A 515 -1.84 12.65 27.37
CA ASN A 515 -1.96 13.09 28.76
C ASN A 515 -3.14 14.03 29.08
N ALA A 516 -4.19 14.03 28.26
CA ALA A 516 -5.39 14.83 28.51
C ALA A 516 -6.37 14.12 29.45
N LEU A 517 -7.18 14.89 30.21
CA LEU A 517 -8.34 14.35 30.92
C LEU A 517 -9.39 13.82 29.93
N THR A 518 -9.69 14.60 28.91
CA THR A 518 -10.45 14.19 27.74
C THR A 518 -9.77 14.83 26.54
N ALA A 519 -9.19 14.00 25.66
CA ALA A 519 -8.41 14.56 24.57
C ALA A 519 -9.27 15.44 23.66
N ILE A 520 -10.48 14.95 23.27
CA ILE A 520 -11.47 15.77 22.56
C ILE A 520 -12.86 15.58 23.19
N ALA A 521 -13.52 16.67 23.48
CA ALA A 521 -14.93 16.70 23.87
C ALA A 521 -15.76 17.41 22.79
N CYS A 522 -16.85 16.79 22.35
CA CYS A 522 -17.82 17.35 21.41
C CYS A 522 -19.15 17.56 22.13
N GLU A 523 -19.52 18.82 22.33
CA GLU A 523 -20.79 19.23 22.95
C GLU A 523 -21.65 19.97 21.90
N ALA A 524 -22.69 19.34 21.41
CA ALA A 524 -23.52 19.86 20.29
C ALA A 524 -22.65 20.29 19.08
N SER A 525 -21.60 19.53 18.76
CA SER A 525 -20.57 19.88 17.79
C SER A 525 -20.15 18.68 16.94
N SER A 526 -19.79 18.92 15.67
CA SER A 526 -19.54 17.88 14.69
C SER A 526 -18.20 18.05 13.95
N PRO A 527 -17.04 18.05 14.65
CA PRO A 527 -15.75 18.14 14.00
C PRO A 527 -15.42 16.86 13.21
N ARG A 528 -14.55 17.00 12.20
CA ARG A 528 -13.86 15.89 11.56
C ARG A 528 -12.55 15.62 12.30
N ILE A 529 -12.36 14.38 12.73
CA ILE A 529 -11.18 13.91 13.47
C ILE A 529 -10.61 12.73 12.71
N ALA A 530 -9.44 12.93 12.08
CA ALA A 530 -8.92 11.92 11.16
C ALA A 530 -7.41 11.71 11.27
N ASN A 531 -6.95 10.50 10.92
CA ASN A 531 -5.53 10.14 10.81
C ASN A 531 -4.70 10.53 12.03
N SER A 532 -5.32 10.55 13.23
CA SER A 532 -4.73 11.06 14.47
C SER A 532 -4.52 9.98 15.51
N GLU A 533 -3.61 10.23 16.44
CA GLU A 533 -3.25 9.31 17.52
C GLU A 533 -3.72 9.87 18.86
N PHE A 534 -4.40 9.05 19.65
CA PHE A 534 -4.86 9.35 20.99
C PHE A 534 -4.28 8.32 21.97
N THR A 535 -3.31 8.73 22.76
CA THR A 535 -2.60 7.80 23.66
C THR A 535 -2.38 8.43 25.04
N GLU A 536 -2.36 7.58 26.07
CA GLU A 536 -2.07 7.97 27.44
C GLU A 536 -3.02 9.03 28.04
N ASN A 537 -4.19 9.26 27.40
CA ASN A 537 -5.22 10.14 27.93
C ASN A 537 -6.05 9.38 28.99
N ARG A 538 -6.77 10.09 29.84
CA ARG A 538 -7.80 9.45 30.66
C ARG A 538 -8.90 8.91 29.75
N SER A 539 -9.45 9.74 28.84
CA SER A 539 -10.36 9.32 27.78
C SER A 539 -9.97 10.01 26.47
N ALA A 540 -10.07 9.31 25.34
CA ALA A 540 -9.74 9.91 24.06
C ALA A 540 -10.85 10.85 23.58
N LEU A 541 -12.10 10.38 23.47
CA LEU A 541 -13.20 11.19 22.97
C LEU A 541 -14.43 11.10 23.88
N LYS A 542 -15.05 12.24 24.15
CA LYS A 542 -16.36 12.34 24.77
C LYS A 542 -17.30 13.10 23.84
N ILE A 543 -18.42 12.50 23.49
CA ILE A 543 -19.35 13.02 22.49
C ILE A 543 -20.74 13.05 23.12
N THR A 544 -21.31 14.22 23.28
CA THR A 544 -22.56 14.38 24.01
C THR A 544 -23.54 15.34 23.30
N GLY A 545 -24.82 15.02 23.34
CA GLY A 545 -25.89 15.84 22.80
C GLY A 545 -26.34 15.46 21.38
N ALA A 546 -27.63 15.55 21.12
CA ALA A 546 -28.27 15.12 19.86
C ALA A 546 -27.74 15.78 18.58
N PHE A 547 -27.07 16.92 18.69
CA PHE A 547 -26.46 17.61 17.55
C PHE A 547 -24.99 17.24 17.36
N SER A 548 -24.42 16.38 18.22
CA SER A 548 -23.05 15.91 18.06
C SER A 548 -22.99 14.74 17.10
N LYS A 549 -22.53 15.00 15.89
CA LYS A 549 -22.36 14.03 14.81
C LYS A 549 -20.95 14.09 14.20
N PRO A 550 -19.87 14.04 15.02
CA PRO A 550 -18.53 14.11 14.49
C PRO A 550 -18.21 12.91 13.61
N GLU A 551 -17.33 13.13 12.65
CA GLU A 551 -16.73 12.10 11.83
C GLU A 551 -15.37 11.70 12.41
N ILE A 552 -15.22 10.44 12.83
CA ILE A 552 -14.02 9.90 13.49
C ILE A 552 -13.46 8.81 12.60
N VAL A 553 -12.38 9.10 11.89
CA VAL A 553 -11.95 8.30 10.75
C VAL A 553 -10.44 8.03 10.77
N ARG A 554 -10.03 6.78 10.60
CA ARG A 554 -8.61 6.35 10.51
C ARG A 554 -7.72 6.84 11.65
N ASN A 555 -8.24 6.87 12.88
CA ASN A 555 -7.46 7.22 14.05
C ASN A 555 -6.93 5.96 14.76
N THR A 556 -5.82 6.13 15.48
CA THR A 556 -5.25 5.12 16.38
C THR A 556 -5.50 5.57 17.83
N ILE A 557 -6.26 4.77 18.58
CA ILE A 557 -6.72 5.11 19.93
C ILE A 557 -6.30 3.99 20.87
N HIS A 558 -5.28 4.25 21.70
CA HIS A 558 -4.67 3.19 22.53
C HIS A 558 -4.10 3.72 23.85
N LYS A 559 -3.90 2.80 24.80
CA LYS A 559 -3.30 3.08 26.13
C LYS A 559 -4.00 4.19 26.92
N ASN A 560 -5.28 4.47 26.62
CA ASN A 560 -6.04 5.43 27.42
C ASN A 560 -6.51 4.78 28.72
N ASN A 561 -6.60 5.56 29.81
CA ASN A 561 -6.77 5.06 31.18
C ASN A 561 -8.23 4.76 31.56
N ALA A 562 -9.20 5.34 30.85
CA ALA A 562 -10.63 5.08 30.98
C ALA A 562 -11.20 4.56 29.65
N ALA A 563 -12.53 4.56 29.49
CA ALA A 563 -13.14 4.22 28.20
C ALA A 563 -12.62 5.17 27.12
N ALA A 564 -12.15 4.60 26.01
CA ALA A 564 -11.54 5.39 24.95
C ALA A 564 -12.54 6.38 24.34
N LEU A 565 -13.75 5.93 24.00
CA LEU A 565 -14.86 6.75 23.51
C LEU A 565 -16.05 6.65 24.46
N VAL A 566 -16.65 7.78 24.79
CA VAL A 566 -17.89 7.88 25.56
C VAL A 566 -18.90 8.69 24.75
N ILE A 567 -20.06 8.09 24.43
CA ILE A 567 -21.06 8.65 23.52
C ILE A 567 -22.40 8.68 24.25
N THR A 568 -22.95 9.89 24.48
CA THR A 568 -24.14 10.06 25.34
C THR A 568 -25.16 11.04 24.73
N ASP A 569 -26.34 11.09 25.35
CA ASP A 569 -27.36 12.17 25.20
C ASP A 569 -27.81 12.42 23.74
N GLY A 570 -28.09 11.33 23.00
CA GLY A 570 -28.60 11.41 21.63
C GLY A 570 -27.54 11.69 20.58
N ALA A 571 -26.26 11.66 20.92
CA ALA A 571 -25.18 11.84 19.94
C ALA A 571 -25.17 10.71 18.90
N ALA A 572 -24.80 11.06 17.67
CA ALA A 572 -24.79 10.12 16.54
C ALA A 572 -23.51 10.25 15.69
N PRO A 573 -22.32 10.03 16.25
CA PRO A 573 -21.07 10.08 15.50
C PRO A 573 -20.99 8.97 14.46
N VAL A 574 -20.19 9.21 13.42
CA VAL A 574 -19.75 8.19 12.45
C VAL A 574 -18.31 7.81 12.78
N ILE A 575 -18.10 6.54 13.15
CA ILE A 575 -16.81 6.01 13.63
C ILE A 575 -16.38 4.94 12.62
N THR A 576 -15.38 5.25 11.81
CA THR A 576 -15.02 4.42 10.66
C THR A 576 -13.50 4.24 10.52
N ASP A 577 -13.05 3.04 10.20
CA ASP A 577 -11.65 2.70 9.91
C ASP A 577 -10.66 3.03 11.04
N ASN A 578 -11.10 3.06 12.30
CA ASN A 578 -10.21 3.33 13.42
C ASN A 578 -9.62 2.05 14.02
N TYR A 579 -8.43 2.18 14.61
CA TYR A 579 -7.80 1.18 15.47
C TYR A 579 -7.99 1.59 16.94
N ILE A 580 -8.89 0.92 17.65
CA ILE A 580 -9.22 1.19 19.07
C ILE A 580 -8.78 -0.03 19.91
N GLN A 581 -7.56 0.03 20.42
CA GLN A 581 -6.94 -1.16 21.00
C GLN A 581 -6.07 -0.85 22.21
N ASP A 582 -5.83 -1.89 23.02
CA ASP A 582 -4.90 -1.83 24.16
C ASP A 582 -5.21 -0.72 25.17
N ASN A 583 -6.49 -0.26 25.27
CA ASN A 583 -6.91 0.69 26.28
C ASN A 583 -7.10 -0.01 27.64
N LEU A 584 -6.82 0.70 28.73
CA LEU A 584 -6.82 0.11 30.09
C LEU A 584 -8.23 -0.15 30.65
N GLN A 585 -9.26 0.35 29.98
CA GLN A 585 -10.66 0.03 30.22
C GLN A 585 -11.35 -0.31 28.88
N GLY A 586 -12.66 -0.03 28.76
CA GLY A 586 -13.41 -0.33 27.54
C GLY A 586 -13.00 0.55 26.35
N ALA A 587 -13.34 0.09 25.15
CA ALA A 587 -13.09 0.89 23.94
C ALA A 587 -14.20 1.92 23.73
N ILE A 588 -15.47 1.51 23.59
CA ILE A 588 -16.60 2.41 23.29
C ILE A 588 -17.72 2.18 24.31
N VAL A 589 -18.17 3.25 24.95
CA VAL A 589 -19.34 3.24 25.84
C VAL A 589 -20.45 4.11 25.23
N ILE A 590 -21.66 3.57 25.11
CA ILE A 590 -22.82 4.20 24.48
C ILE A 590 -23.95 4.27 25.52
N GLU A 591 -24.47 5.48 25.75
CA GLU A 591 -25.55 5.71 26.67
C GLU A 591 -26.56 6.72 26.10
N GLY A 592 -27.76 6.26 25.72
CA GLY A 592 -28.79 7.10 25.12
C GLY A 592 -28.40 7.69 23.75
N ALA A 593 -27.59 6.97 22.96
CA ALA A 593 -27.02 7.50 21.72
C ALA A 593 -27.18 6.50 20.57
N ALA A 594 -26.97 6.98 19.32
CA ALA A 594 -27.14 6.18 18.11
C ALA A 594 -25.96 6.32 17.13
N PRO A 595 -24.73 5.94 17.52
CA PRO A 595 -23.56 5.99 16.64
C PRO A 595 -23.64 4.99 15.50
N VAL A 596 -22.96 5.32 14.39
CA VAL A 596 -22.65 4.39 13.32
C VAL A 596 -21.18 3.96 13.47
N ILE A 597 -20.95 2.68 13.78
CA ILE A 597 -19.64 2.09 14.06
C ILE A 597 -19.36 1.03 12.99
N ARG A 598 -18.45 1.32 12.08
CA ARG A 598 -18.18 0.42 10.98
C ARG A 598 -16.70 0.38 10.60
N GLN A 599 -16.26 -0.80 10.11
CA GLN A 599 -14.91 -0.99 9.56
C GLN A 599 -13.77 -0.68 10.55
N ASN A 600 -14.06 -0.70 11.87
CA ASN A 600 -13.06 -0.45 12.89
C ASN A 600 -12.40 -1.76 13.35
N HIS A 601 -11.18 -1.63 13.86
CA HIS A 601 -10.48 -2.67 14.59
C HIS A 601 -10.54 -2.35 16.09
N ILE A 602 -11.34 -3.13 16.84
CA ILE A 602 -11.59 -2.92 18.29
C ILE A 602 -11.08 -4.16 19.04
N ALA A 603 -9.88 -4.09 19.59
CA ALA A 603 -9.22 -5.28 20.11
C ALA A 603 -8.37 -5.05 21.36
N ARG A 604 -8.22 -6.09 22.14
CA ARG A 604 -7.31 -6.15 23.31
C ARG A 604 -7.51 -5.06 24.36
N ASN A 605 -8.73 -4.48 24.43
CA ASN A 605 -9.06 -3.54 25.49
C ASN A 605 -9.31 -4.30 26.80
N ARG A 606 -8.91 -3.73 27.94
CA ARG A 606 -9.06 -4.37 29.26
C ARG A 606 -10.46 -4.18 29.87
N GLY A 607 -11.38 -3.56 29.14
CA GLY A 607 -12.80 -3.50 29.38
C GLY A 607 -13.55 -3.99 28.15
N ASN A 608 -14.90 -3.88 28.16
CA ASN A 608 -15.70 -4.26 27.01
C ASN A 608 -15.24 -3.56 25.73
N GLY A 609 -15.23 -4.27 24.59
CA GLY A 609 -14.96 -3.67 23.31
C GLY A 609 -16.01 -2.61 22.97
N ILE A 610 -17.28 -2.95 23.05
CA ILE A 610 -18.41 -2.02 22.97
C ILE A 610 -19.33 -2.28 24.13
N GLU A 611 -19.69 -1.25 24.89
CA GLU A 611 -20.68 -1.31 25.96
C GLU A 611 -21.90 -0.45 25.60
N VAL A 612 -23.05 -1.08 25.41
CA VAL A 612 -24.33 -0.42 25.12
C VAL A 612 -25.18 -0.40 26.38
N LYS A 613 -25.13 0.69 27.14
CA LYS A 613 -25.98 0.87 28.31
C LYS A 613 -27.41 1.19 27.89
N SER A 614 -27.56 2.00 26.85
CA SER A 614 -28.84 2.33 26.21
C SER A 614 -28.61 3.01 24.85
N GLY A 615 -29.64 3.03 23.98
CA GLY A 615 -29.55 3.67 22.67
C GLY A 615 -29.73 2.66 21.54
N ALA A 616 -29.46 3.09 20.28
CA ALA A 616 -29.64 2.29 19.09
C ALA A 616 -28.43 2.38 18.15
N PRO A 617 -27.27 1.84 18.52
CA PRO A 617 -26.09 1.87 17.67
C PRO A 617 -26.25 0.98 16.44
N ARG A 618 -25.63 1.39 15.33
CA ARG A 618 -25.46 0.55 14.14
C ARG A 618 -24.01 0.08 14.08
N ILE A 619 -23.79 -1.24 14.17
CA ILE A 619 -22.47 -1.84 14.34
C ILE A 619 -22.24 -2.85 13.22
N ALA A 620 -21.45 -2.49 12.21
CA ALA A 620 -21.29 -3.33 11.02
C ALA A 620 -19.85 -3.40 10.50
N ARG A 621 -19.45 -4.60 10.06
CA ARG A 621 -18.17 -4.84 9.40
C ARG A 621 -16.95 -4.42 10.21
N ASN A 622 -17.02 -4.53 11.54
CA ASN A 622 -15.89 -4.27 12.41
C ASN A 622 -15.16 -5.58 12.74
N ASN A 623 -13.89 -5.45 13.08
CA ASN A 623 -13.09 -6.50 13.70
C ASN A 623 -13.10 -6.28 15.21
N ILE A 624 -13.87 -7.09 15.95
CA ILE A 624 -14.05 -6.93 17.40
C ILE A 624 -13.58 -8.24 18.07
N SER A 625 -12.41 -8.23 18.70
CA SER A 625 -11.82 -9.44 19.26
C SER A 625 -10.96 -9.18 20.50
N ASP A 626 -10.79 -10.19 21.31
CA ASP A 626 -9.86 -10.19 22.45
C ASP A 626 -10.09 -9.10 23.50
N ASN A 627 -11.28 -8.47 23.51
CA ASN A 627 -11.66 -7.54 24.57
C ASN A 627 -12.13 -8.27 25.82
N LYS A 628 -11.85 -7.77 26.99
CA LYS A 628 -12.17 -8.46 28.27
C LYS A 628 -12.94 -7.51 29.18
N PRO A 629 -14.08 -7.93 29.76
CA PRO A 629 -14.59 -9.33 29.74
C PRO A 629 -15.30 -9.72 28.44
N PHE A 630 -15.88 -8.75 27.67
CA PHE A 630 -16.69 -9.04 26.49
C PHE A 630 -16.27 -8.20 25.28
N ASN A 631 -16.46 -8.76 24.09
CA ASN A 631 -16.33 -8.02 22.84
C ASN A 631 -17.45 -6.98 22.70
N ILE A 632 -18.66 -7.34 23.14
CA ILE A 632 -19.80 -6.42 23.25
C ILE A 632 -20.64 -6.77 24.47
N ALA A 633 -21.12 -5.77 25.18
CA ALA A 633 -22.05 -5.92 26.31
C ALA A 633 -23.19 -4.92 26.17
N GLY A 634 -24.43 -5.38 26.50
CA GLY A 634 -25.67 -4.60 26.41
C GLY A 634 -26.51 -4.96 25.19
N ASP A 635 -27.59 -4.22 24.93
CA ASP A 635 -28.55 -4.56 23.90
C ASP A 635 -28.20 -3.85 22.57
N ALA A 636 -27.94 -4.63 21.52
CA ALA A 636 -27.58 -4.15 20.19
C ALA A 636 -28.27 -5.00 19.10
N SER A 637 -29.37 -4.51 18.58
CA SER A 637 -30.16 -5.20 17.56
C SER A 637 -29.67 -5.00 16.13
N ASP A 638 -29.01 -3.87 15.84
CA ASP A 638 -28.48 -3.55 14.51
C ASP A 638 -26.97 -3.85 14.44
N THR A 639 -26.65 -5.16 14.48
CA THR A 639 -25.28 -5.66 14.30
C THR A 639 -25.23 -6.55 13.05
N LEU A 640 -24.35 -6.24 12.13
CA LEU A 640 -24.30 -6.91 10.83
C LEU A 640 -22.85 -7.16 10.39
N GLU A 641 -22.57 -8.42 10.03
CA GLU A 641 -21.30 -8.78 9.37
C GLU A 641 -20.05 -8.29 10.15
N ASN A 642 -20.04 -8.43 11.47
CA ASN A 642 -18.85 -8.18 12.27
C ASN A 642 -18.01 -9.46 12.41
N TRP A 643 -16.69 -9.30 12.45
CA TRP A 643 -15.77 -10.34 12.89
C TRP A 643 -15.60 -10.28 14.41
N TRP A 644 -15.86 -11.39 15.08
CA TRP A 644 -15.85 -11.48 16.54
C TRP A 644 -14.62 -12.21 17.11
N GLY A 645 -13.56 -12.38 16.31
CA GLY A 645 -12.35 -13.09 16.72
C GLY A 645 -12.35 -14.59 16.37
N SER A 646 -13.50 -15.14 16.03
CA SER A 646 -13.66 -16.56 15.66
C SER A 646 -14.85 -16.72 14.70
N PRO A 647 -14.83 -17.73 13.80
CA PRO A 647 -16.01 -18.11 13.02
C PRO A 647 -16.94 -19.08 13.77
N LYS A 648 -16.53 -19.56 14.95
CA LYS A 648 -17.28 -20.57 15.72
C LYS A 648 -18.30 -19.91 16.64
N GLY A 649 -19.58 -20.28 16.48
CA GLY A 649 -20.67 -19.66 17.23
C GLY A 649 -20.46 -19.64 18.74
N LEU A 650 -19.98 -20.72 19.34
CA LEU A 650 -19.75 -20.79 20.79
C LEU A 650 -18.67 -19.78 21.26
N GLU A 651 -17.58 -19.63 20.50
CA GLU A 651 -16.52 -18.67 20.83
C GLU A 651 -17.01 -17.22 20.65
N ILE A 652 -17.87 -16.99 19.65
CA ILE A 652 -18.52 -15.69 19.43
C ILE A 652 -19.40 -15.35 20.62
N LEU A 653 -20.31 -16.27 20.99
CA LEU A 653 -21.27 -16.04 22.05
C LEU A 653 -20.59 -15.86 23.42
N ALA A 654 -19.48 -16.55 23.70
CA ALA A 654 -18.68 -16.34 24.89
C ALA A 654 -18.11 -14.90 25.03
N GLY A 655 -17.94 -14.21 23.95
CA GLY A 655 -17.52 -12.82 23.92
C GLY A 655 -18.66 -11.78 23.95
N ILE A 656 -19.90 -12.23 24.11
CA ILE A 656 -21.09 -11.37 24.02
C ILE A 656 -21.87 -11.41 25.31
N ARG A 657 -22.41 -10.27 25.72
CA ARG A 657 -23.35 -10.18 26.86
C ARG A 657 -24.52 -9.26 26.53
N GLY A 658 -25.75 -9.74 26.71
CA GLY A 658 -26.96 -8.98 26.40
C GLY A 658 -27.62 -9.37 25.08
N LYS A 659 -28.67 -8.66 24.68
CA LYS A 659 -29.44 -8.95 23.47
C LYS A 659 -28.72 -8.41 22.23
N VAL A 660 -27.74 -9.15 21.74
CA VAL A 660 -26.97 -8.79 20.55
C VAL A 660 -27.36 -9.69 19.38
N ASN A 661 -27.69 -9.08 18.24
CA ASN A 661 -27.98 -9.83 17.03
C ASN A 661 -26.68 -10.31 16.35
N VAL A 662 -26.42 -11.60 16.41
CA VAL A 662 -25.25 -12.25 15.79
C VAL A 662 -25.61 -13.26 14.71
N ARG A 663 -26.78 -13.10 14.09
CA ARG A 663 -27.24 -14.04 13.06
C ARG A 663 -26.31 -14.04 11.85
N SER A 664 -25.89 -12.86 11.38
CA SER A 664 -24.92 -12.71 10.29
C SER A 664 -23.61 -12.18 10.83
N VAL A 665 -22.54 -12.97 10.68
CA VAL A 665 -21.17 -12.66 11.16
C VAL A 665 -20.18 -12.90 10.02
N LEU A 666 -18.93 -12.47 10.18
CA LEU A 666 -17.86 -12.79 9.23
C LEU A 666 -17.13 -14.08 9.65
N ASP A 667 -16.65 -14.85 8.66
CA ASP A 667 -15.83 -16.05 8.86
C ASP A 667 -14.33 -15.73 9.10
N GLY A 668 -13.96 -14.48 8.91
CA GLY A 668 -12.61 -13.95 9.10
C GLY A 668 -12.61 -12.44 9.26
N PRO A 669 -11.45 -11.83 9.50
CA PRO A 669 -11.35 -10.37 9.65
C PRO A 669 -11.80 -9.59 8.40
N TYR A 670 -12.56 -8.51 8.60
CA TYR A 670 -12.86 -7.55 7.56
C TYR A 670 -11.55 -6.87 7.07
N PRO A 671 -11.35 -6.61 5.75
CA PRO A 671 -12.31 -6.78 4.66
C PRO A 671 -12.31 -8.16 3.98
N ALA A 672 -11.42 -9.09 4.36
CA ALA A 672 -11.26 -10.38 3.68
C ALA A 672 -12.33 -11.41 4.06
N GLY A 673 -12.88 -11.32 5.27
CA GLY A 673 -13.90 -12.22 5.79
C GLY A 673 -15.20 -12.16 4.99
N LYS A 674 -15.86 -13.32 4.84
CA LYS A 674 -17.14 -13.45 4.13
C LYS A 674 -18.28 -13.61 5.14
N PRO A 675 -19.48 -13.09 4.84
CA PRO A 675 -20.65 -13.28 5.68
C PRO A 675 -21.04 -14.75 5.76
N ILE A 676 -21.26 -15.21 6.99
CA ILE A 676 -21.84 -16.52 7.30
C ILE A 676 -23.03 -16.34 8.26
N GLU A 677 -23.99 -17.24 8.20
CA GLU A 677 -25.09 -17.26 9.14
C GLU A 677 -24.82 -18.29 10.26
N LEU A 678 -24.93 -17.85 11.52
CA LEU A 678 -24.90 -18.76 12.65
C LEU A 678 -26.24 -19.53 12.73
N PRO A 679 -26.21 -20.81 13.15
CA PRO A 679 -27.42 -21.65 13.27
C PRO A 679 -28.21 -21.29 14.53
N ILE A 680 -28.72 -20.06 14.59
CA ILE A 680 -29.59 -19.56 15.67
C ILE A 680 -31.02 -19.97 15.37
N LEU A 681 -31.64 -20.66 16.34
CA LEU A 681 -33.02 -21.09 16.18
C LEU A 681 -33.99 -19.92 16.29
N PRO A 682 -35.15 -19.99 15.58
CA PRO A 682 -36.21 -19.01 15.71
C PRO A 682 -36.83 -19.04 17.10
N PRO A 683 -37.55 -17.97 17.53
CA PRO A 683 -38.21 -17.94 18.85
C PRO A 683 -39.24 -19.06 19.08
N GLU A 684 -39.84 -19.60 18.03
CA GLU A 684 -40.76 -20.75 18.11
C GLU A 684 -39.99 -22.03 17.84
N LEU A 685 -39.94 -22.91 18.81
CA LEU A 685 -39.18 -24.15 18.84
C LEU A 685 -40.05 -25.37 18.58
N GLY A 686 -39.50 -26.35 17.89
CA GLY A 686 -40.10 -27.67 17.67
C GLY A 686 -39.48 -28.39 16.49
N GLY A 687 -39.71 -29.70 16.38
CA GLY A 687 -39.11 -30.51 15.30
C GLY A 687 -37.77 -31.10 15.70
N GLU A 688 -36.89 -31.32 14.73
CA GLU A 688 -35.62 -32.03 14.96
C GLU A 688 -34.41 -31.16 14.54
N ILE A 689 -33.37 -31.19 15.37
CA ILE A 689 -32.07 -30.61 15.04
C ILE A 689 -30.98 -31.69 14.98
N LYS A 690 -30.20 -31.73 13.89
CA LYS A 690 -29.12 -32.68 13.62
C LYS A 690 -27.74 -32.05 13.50
N LYS A 691 -27.64 -30.77 13.74
CA LYS A 691 -26.42 -29.98 13.79
C LYS A 691 -26.48 -29.05 14.97
N ASP A 692 -25.31 -28.63 15.46
CA ASP A 692 -25.21 -27.66 16.54
C ASP A 692 -26.09 -26.43 16.26
N ALA A 693 -26.82 -25.98 17.27
CA ALA A 693 -27.71 -24.83 17.20
C ALA A 693 -27.65 -23.99 18.49
N PHE A 694 -28.09 -22.74 18.36
CA PHE A 694 -27.99 -21.76 19.44
C PHE A 694 -29.36 -21.18 19.81
N LEU A 695 -29.61 -21.05 21.10
CA LEU A 695 -30.65 -20.16 21.65
C LEU A 695 -29.97 -18.95 22.24
N THR A 696 -30.20 -17.77 21.62
CA THR A 696 -29.55 -16.54 22.04
C THR A 696 -30.48 -15.68 22.89
N LEU A 697 -29.90 -14.86 23.77
CA LEU A 697 -30.65 -13.91 24.57
C LEU A 697 -31.40 -12.88 23.71
N ALA A 698 -30.87 -12.53 22.53
CA ALA A 698 -31.51 -11.63 21.58
C ALA A 698 -32.89 -12.11 21.10
N ASN A 699 -33.06 -13.41 20.96
CA ASN A 699 -34.33 -14.04 20.53
C ASN A 699 -35.21 -14.50 21.68
N SER A 700 -34.77 -14.38 22.95
CA SER A 700 -35.52 -14.73 24.14
C SER A 700 -36.72 -13.78 24.35
N PRO A 701 -37.91 -14.30 24.78
CA PRO A 701 -38.18 -15.69 25.17
C PRO A 701 -38.44 -16.62 23.98
N TYR A 702 -37.92 -17.84 24.06
CA TYR A 702 -38.26 -18.94 23.15
C TYR A 702 -39.52 -19.65 23.61
N ARG A 703 -40.24 -20.23 22.68
CA ARG A 703 -41.49 -20.96 22.95
C ARG A 703 -41.47 -22.35 22.32
N VAL A 704 -41.49 -23.40 23.10
CA VAL A 704 -41.57 -24.78 22.62
C VAL A 704 -43.04 -25.08 22.29
N ARG A 705 -43.36 -25.09 21.00
CA ARG A 705 -44.70 -25.32 20.45
C ARG A 705 -44.98 -26.81 20.22
N LYS A 706 -43.97 -27.57 19.94
CA LYS A 706 -43.91 -29.02 19.75
C LYS A 706 -42.59 -29.51 20.30
N ASP A 707 -42.52 -30.82 20.59
CA ASP A 707 -41.27 -31.40 21.04
C ASP A 707 -40.12 -30.98 20.13
N LEU A 708 -39.00 -30.56 20.76
CA LEU A 708 -37.74 -30.27 20.07
C LEU A 708 -36.78 -31.45 20.31
N LEU A 709 -36.55 -32.23 19.26
CA LEU A 709 -35.64 -33.40 19.30
C LEU A 709 -34.22 -32.95 18.92
N ILE A 710 -33.24 -33.32 19.74
CA ILE A 710 -31.81 -33.08 19.51
C ILE A 710 -31.17 -34.44 19.24
N ASP A 711 -30.75 -34.68 17.99
CA ASP A 711 -30.25 -35.97 17.52
C ASP A 711 -28.99 -35.81 16.64
N GLY A 712 -28.43 -36.92 16.11
CA GLY A 712 -27.34 -36.91 15.15
C GLY A 712 -26.00 -36.35 15.67
N GLY A 713 -25.80 -36.34 16.98
CA GLY A 713 -24.60 -35.78 17.60
C GLY A 713 -24.63 -34.27 17.81
N ALA A 714 -25.76 -33.63 17.52
CA ALA A 714 -25.94 -32.19 17.69
C ALA A 714 -25.91 -31.73 19.15
N THR A 715 -25.44 -30.53 19.38
CA THR A 715 -25.51 -29.84 20.67
C THR A 715 -26.36 -28.57 20.57
N LEU A 716 -27.32 -28.44 21.50
CA LEU A 716 -28.06 -27.20 21.68
C LEU A 716 -27.36 -26.33 22.75
N PHE A 717 -26.80 -25.22 22.30
CA PHE A 717 -26.16 -24.23 23.17
C PHE A 717 -27.17 -23.16 23.57
N ILE A 718 -27.27 -22.84 24.84
CA ILE A 718 -28.22 -21.88 25.41
C ILE A 718 -27.44 -20.79 26.13
N GLU A 719 -27.60 -19.54 25.70
CA GLU A 719 -26.95 -18.38 26.32
C GLU A 719 -27.50 -18.10 27.75
N PRO A 720 -26.67 -17.50 28.62
CA PRO A 720 -27.15 -17.00 29.92
C PRO A 720 -28.34 -16.04 29.77
N GLY A 721 -29.28 -16.11 30.69
CA GLY A 721 -30.48 -15.25 30.72
C GLY A 721 -31.60 -15.61 29.75
N VAL A 722 -31.41 -16.67 28.93
CA VAL A 722 -32.44 -17.13 28.01
C VAL A 722 -33.64 -17.71 28.79
N VAL A 723 -34.83 -17.31 28.37
CA VAL A 723 -36.11 -17.85 28.88
C VAL A 723 -36.72 -18.76 27.82
N ILE A 724 -37.04 -20.01 28.26
CA ILE A 724 -37.69 -21.01 27.41
C ILE A 724 -39.08 -21.30 28.02
N ARG A 725 -40.13 -21.03 27.25
CA ARG A 725 -41.52 -21.22 27.63
C ARG A 725 -42.11 -22.44 26.92
N TYR A 726 -42.74 -23.29 27.63
CA TYR A 726 -43.29 -24.54 27.08
C TYR A 726 -44.83 -24.44 26.91
N ASP A 727 -45.34 -24.88 25.77
CA ASP A 727 -46.77 -25.16 25.62
C ASP A 727 -47.13 -26.47 26.27
N GLN A 728 -48.45 -26.74 26.46
CA GLN A 728 -48.90 -27.97 27.08
C GLN A 728 -48.36 -29.22 26.35
N ASN A 729 -47.99 -30.22 27.15
CA ASN A 729 -47.49 -31.52 26.67
C ASN A 729 -46.24 -31.46 25.78
N THR A 730 -45.43 -30.44 25.90
CA THR A 730 -44.17 -30.28 25.09
C THR A 730 -42.92 -30.50 25.93
N SER A 731 -41.84 -30.89 25.29
CA SER A 731 -40.52 -31.17 25.90
C SER A 731 -39.37 -30.86 24.96
N ILE A 732 -38.18 -30.57 25.49
CA ILE A 732 -36.94 -30.71 24.77
C ILE A 732 -36.38 -32.11 25.03
N ILE A 733 -36.04 -32.83 23.96
CA ILE A 733 -35.63 -34.24 24.04
C ILE A 733 -34.25 -34.41 23.44
N THR A 734 -33.31 -35.02 24.18
CA THR A 734 -32.02 -35.43 23.64
C THR A 734 -32.06 -36.93 23.35
N GLU A 735 -31.79 -37.33 22.10
CA GLU A 735 -31.67 -38.75 21.71
C GLU A 735 -30.17 -39.12 21.54
N ASN A 736 -29.53 -38.67 20.46
CA ASN A 736 -28.08 -38.82 20.28
C ASN A 736 -27.39 -37.47 20.23
N GLY A 737 -27.91 -36.49 20.97
CA GLY A 737 -27.37 -35.13 21.07
C GLY A 737 -27.22 -34.69 22.54
N GLY A 738 -26.87 -33.42 22.73
CA GLY A 738 -26.65 -32.86 24.06
C GLY A 738 -27.13 -31.43 24.22
N ILE A 739 -27.09 -30.94 25.46
CA ILE A 739 -27.44 -29.57 25.81
C ILE A 739 -26.31 -28.95 26.62
N VAL A 740 -25.91 -27.75 26.23
CA VAL A 740 -24.98 -26.91 27.01
C VAL A 740 -25.71 -25.63 27.39
N ALA A 741 -26.16 -25.57 28.65
CA ALA A 741 -26.95 -24.47 29.21
C ALA A 741 -26.18 -23.87 30.41
N LEU A 742 -25.28 -22.92 30.14
CA LEU A 742 -24.39 -22.36 31.15
C LEU A 742 -24.83 -20.95 31.55
N GLY A 743 -25.84 -20.84 32.40
CA GLY A 743 -26.25 -19.56 33.00
C GLY A 743 -25.20 -19.00 33.97
N THR A 744 -25.52 -17.86 34.55
CA THR A 744 -24.75 -17.19 35.62
C THR A 744 -25.66 -16.86 36.80
N PRO A 745 -25.14 -16.52 38.00
CA PRO A 745 -25.98 -16.12 39.14
C PRO A 745 -26.91 -14.93 38.85
N GLY A 746 -26.46 -13.97 38.03
CA GLY A 746 -27.22 -12.78 37.62
C GLY A 746 -28.08 -12.99 36.38
N GLU A 747 -27.79 -14.01 35.58
CA GLU A 747 -28.45 -14.32 34.28
C GLU A 747 -28.73 -15.84 34.19
N PRO A 748 -29.63 -16.39 35.04
CA PRO A 748 -29.98 -17.80 34.99
C PRO A 748 -30.76 -18.13 33.71
N ILE A 749 -30.69 -19.37 33.26
CA ILE A 749 -31.50 -19.84 32.15
C ILE A 749 -32.82 -20.37 32.72
N VAL A 750 -33.96 -19.88 32.22
CA VAL A 750 -35.27 -20.17 32.79
C VAL A 750 -36.06 -21.11 31.87
N PHE A 751 -36.45 -22.24 32.40
CA PHE A 751 -37.34 -23.25 31.78
C PHE A 751 -38.68 -23.18 32.49
N THR A 752 -39.75 -22.68 31.84
CA THR A 752 -41.02 -22.39 32.52
C THR A 752 -42.22 -22.55 31.58
N ALA A 753 -43.41 -22.50 32.15
CA ALA A 753 -44.67 -22.59 31.41
C ALA A 753 -44.91 -21.42 30.47
N GLY A 754 -45.51 -21.65 29.32
CA GLY A 754 -45.94 -20.68 28.33
C GLY A 754 -47.22 -19.90 28.69
N SER A 755 -47.66 -19.96 29.93
CA SER A 755 -48.84 -19.32 30.50
C SER A 755 -48.48 -18.11 31.36
N ASN A 756 -49.33 -17.08 31.38
CA ASN A 756 -49.18 -15.94 32.27
C ASN A 756 -49.62 -16.23 33.72
N ALA A 757 -50.40 -17.34 33.92
CA ALA A 757 -50.80 -17.86 35.20
C ALA A 757 -50.41 -19.36 35.25
N PRO A 758 -49.15 -19.70 35.42
CA PRO A 758 -48.68 -21.07 35.35
C PRO A 758 -49.10 -21.83 36.61
N SER A 759 -49.51 -23.08 36.41
CA SER A 759 -49.70 -24.06 37.48
C SER A 759 -48.66 -25.18 37.36
N PRO A 760 -48.27 -25.82 38.46
CA PRO A 760 -47.47 -27.03 38.41
C PRO A 760 -48.07 -28.06 37.43
N GLY A 761 -47.22 -28.75 36.63
CA GLY A 761 -47.69 -29.71 35.66
C GLY A 761 -48.20 -29.10 34.33
N PHE A 762 -47.95 -27.84 34.05
CA PHE A 762 -48.43 -27.19 32.82
C PHE A 762 -47.87 -27.83 31.54
N TYR A 763 -46.61 -28.29 31.57
CA TYR A 763 -45.96 -28.93 30.43
C TYR A 763 -45.28 -30.25 30.87
N HIS A 764 -44.92 -31.10 29.93
CA HIS A 764 -44.51 -32.46 30.22
C HIS A 764 -43.10 -32.48 30.87
N HIS A 765 -42.05 -32.20 30.12
CA HIS A 765 -40.67 -32.16 30.66
C HIS A 765 -39.95 -30.95 30.16
N ALA A 766 -39.14 -30.31 31.01
CA ALA A 766 -38.24 -29.29 30.51
C ALA A 766 -37.18 -29.92 29.57
N ILE A 767 -36.49 -30.96 30.08
CA ILE A 767 -35.55 -31.72 29.28
C ILE A 767 -35.71 -33.23 29.57
N ARG A 768 -35.83 -34.01 28.50
CA ARG A 768 -35.82 -35.46 28.55
C ARG A 768 -34.56 -36.03 27.90
N PHE A 769 -33.75 -36.76 28.64
CA PHE A 769 -32.53 -37.42 28.16
C PHE A 769 -32.84 -38.88 27.84
N LYS A 770 -32.97 -39.22 26.55
CA LYS A 770 -33.34 -40.56 26.09
C LYS A 770 -32.19 -41.38 25.48
N GLY A 771 -31.16 -40.75 24.99
CA GLY A 771 -30.12 -41.40 24.20
C GLY A 771 -29.24 -42.32 25.04
N LYS A 772 -29.37 -43.65 24.84
CA LYS A 772 -28.55 -44.68 25.52
C LYS A 772 -27.08 -44.61 25.07
N ASP A 773 -26.85 -44.29 23.80
CA ASP A 773 -25.52 -44.33 23.18
C ASP A 773 -24.98 -42.93 22.87
N SER A 774 -25.60 -41.89 23.43
CA SER A 774 -25.16 -40.51 23.18
C SER A 774 -23.72 -40.28 23.70
N LYS A 775 -22.84 -39.89 22.79
CA LYS A 775 -21.46 -39.49 23.11
C LYS A 775 -21.32 -38.00 23.44
N VAL A 776 -22.43 -37.27 23.38
CA VAL A 776 -22.45 -35.84 23.66
C VAL A 776 -22.77 -35.57 25.12
N ASN A 777 -21.87 -34.91 25.83
CA ASN A 777 -22.06 -34.54 27.22
C ASN A 777 -23.05 -33.37 27.32
N SER A 778 -23.90 -33.38 28.33
CA SER A 778 -24.81 -32.28 28.64
C SER A 778 -24.42 -31.61 29.95
N PHE A 779 -24.41 -30.27 29.91
CA PHE A 779 -24.05 -29.44 31.06
C PHE A 779 -25.13 -28.38 31.29
N ILE A 780 -25.66 -28.34 32.53
CA ILE A 780 -26.64 -27.36 32.97
C ILE A 780 -26.10 -26.66 34.20
N LYS A 781 -25.96 -25.33 34.13
CA LYS A 781 -25.52 -24.53 35.27
C LYS A 781 -26.39 -23.29 35.41
N TYR A 782 -26.80 -22.98 36.62
CA TYR A 782 -27.74 -21.90 36.94
C TYR A 782 -29.04 -21.98 36.10
N GLY A 783 -29.59 -23.19 35.93
CA GLY A 783 -30.91 -23.43 35.35
C GLY A 783 -32.02 -23.23 36.38
N ILE A 784 -33.13 -22.61 36.02
CA ILE A 784 -34.37 -22.51 36.81
C ILE A 784 -35.45 -23.31 36.11
N PHE A 785 -35.94 -24.38 36.76
CA PHE A 785 -36.91 -25.30 36.20
C PHE A 785 -38.20 -25.29 36.99
N MET A 786 -39.32 -24.83 36.42
CA MET A 786 -40.58 -24.70 37.15
C MET A 786 -41.78 -25.08 36.28
N TYR A 787 -42.82 -25.63 36.93
CA TYR A 787 -44.14 -25.86 36.38
C TYR A 787 -44.23 -27.03 35.37
N ALA A 788 -43.26 -27.89 35.29
CA ALA A 788 -43.32 -29.13 34.50
C ALA A 788 -44.11 -30.23 35.27
N GLU A 789 -44.49 -31.28 34.58
CA GLU A 789 -44.80 -32.55 35.29
C GLU A 789 -43.53 -33.08 35.97
N THR A 790 -42.47 -33.30 35.19
CA THR A 790 -41.15 -33.62 35.68
C THR A 790 -40.15 -32.70 35.02
N ALA A 791 -39.38 -31.95 35.81
CA ALA A 791 -38.46 -30.98 35.18
C ALA A 791 -37.39 -31.66 34.34
N LEU A 792 -36.67 -32.63 34.87
CA LEU A 792 -35.63 -33.38 34.19
C LEU A 792 -35.92 -34.87 34.21
N ASP A 793 -36.24 -35.50 33.09
CA ASP A 793 -36.52 -36.94 32.95
C ASP A 793 -35.31 -37.62 32.28
N ILE A 794 -34.51 -38.35 33.04
CA ILE A 794 -33.22 -38.90 32.61
C ILE A 794 -33.32 -40.41 32.50
N HIS A 795 -33.44 -40.91 31.26
CA HIS A 795 -33.48 -42.35 30.98
C HIS A 795 -32.08 -42.93 30.89
N TYR A 796 -31.18 -42.24 30.25
CA TYR A 796 -29.79 -42.64 30.04
C TYR A 796 -28.87 -41.45 30.09
N GLY A 797 -27.56 -41.70 30.08
CA GLY A 797 -26.53 -40.63 30.05
C GLY A 797 -26.19 -40.09 31.44
N ALA A 798 -25.23 -39.17 31.47
CA ALA A 798 -24.66 -38.61 32.69
C ALA A 798 -24.60 -37.07 32.63
N PRO A 799 -25.74 -36.37 32.48
CA PRO A 799 -25.71 -34.91 32.46
C PRO A 799 -25.20 -34.37 33.81
N GLU A 800 -24.47 -33.26 33.73
CA GLU A 800 -24.01 -32.50 34.89
C GLU A 800 -24.96 -31.32 35.14
N ILE A 801 -25.59 -31.29 36.32
CA ILE A 801 -26.55 -30.27 36.75
C ILE A 801 -26.02 -29.60 38.01
N SER A 802 -25.75 -28.31 37.94
CA SER A 802 -25.17 -27.60 39.07
C SER A 802 -25.72 -26.18 39.27
N TYR A 803 -25.71 -25.72 40.51
CA TYR A 803 -26.14 -24.35 40.86
C TYR A 803 -27.56 -24.00 40.35
N SER A 804 -28.41 -25.02 40.17
CA SER A 804 -29.71 -24.89 39.55
C SER A 804 -30.84 -24.89 40.59
N HIS A 805 -32.00 -24.34 40.22
CA HIS A 805 -33.19 -24.29 41.05
C HIS A 805 -34.32 -25.09 40.37
N ILE A 806 -34.75 -26.16 40.99
CA ILE A 806 -35.75 -27.07 40.44
C ILE A 806 -36.95 -27.11 41.40
N ALA A 807 -38.07 -26.51 41.01
CA ALA A 807 -39.16 -26.25 41.93
C ALA A 807 -40.55 -26.32 41.26
N ARG A 808 -41.58 -26.64 42.06
CA ARG A 808 -42.99 -26.54 41.68
C ARG A 808 -43.38 -27.42 40.49
N ASN A 809 -42.82 -28.64 40.41
CA ASN A 809 -43.18 -29.62 39.40
C ASN A 809 -44.14 -30.65 40.03
N THR A 810 -45.12 -31.22 39.27
CA THR A 810 -46.25 -32.00 39.84
C THR A 810 -45.91 -33.47 40.06
N GLN A 811 -44.95 -34.06 39.31
CA GLN A 811 -44.56 -35.45 39.54
C GLN A 811 -43.25 -35.57 40.27
N SER A 812 -42.20 -35.00 39.75
CA SER A 812 -40.90 -34.96 40.42
C SER A 812 -40.01 -33.79 39.87
N GLY A 813 -39.05 -33.33 40.69
CA GLY A 813 -38.03 -32.45 40.22
C GLY A 813 -37.16 -33.11 39.15
N ILE A 814 -36.56 -34.28 39.54
CA ILE A 814 -35.69 -35.06 38.63
C ILE A 814 -36.11 -36.54 38.72
N PHE A 815 -36.30 -37.17 37.57
CA PHE A 815 -36.56 -38.59 37.48
C PHE A 815 -35.41 -39.30 36.75
N CYS A 816 -34.71 -40.21 37.45
CA CYS A 816 -33.61 -41.03 36.95
C CYS A 816 -34.08 -42.45 36.76
N ARG A 817 -34.02 -43.04 35.60
CA ARG A 817 -34.43 -44.39 35.29
C ARG A 817 -33.39 -45.08 34.35
N ASN A 818 -33.65 -46.41 34.17
CA ASN A 818 -32.80 -47.27 33.39
C ASN A 818 -31.32 -47.19 33.86
N ASP A 819 -30.42 -46.63 33.06
CA ASP A 819 -28.98 -46.60 33.38
C ASP A 819 -28.48 -45.16 33.57
N ALA A 820 -29.37 -44.25 33.95
CA ALA A 820 -29.04 -42.83 34.16
C ALA A 820 -28.00 -42.62 35.27
N ALA A 821 -27.01 -41.79 35.02
CA ALA A 821 -25.93 -41.51 35.98
C ALA A 821 -25.62 -39.98 36.10
N PRO A 822 -26.62 -39.12 36.29
CA PRO A 822 -26.38 -37.67 36.39
C PRO A 822 -25.54 -37.31 37.60
N ARG A 823 -24.80 -36.15 37.48
CA ARG A 823 -24.17 -35.49 38.61
C ARG A 823 -24.97 -34.25 38.95
N ILE A 824 -25.52 -34.21 40.18
CA ILE A 824 -26.36 -33.12 40.65
C ILE A 824 -25.70 -32.48 41.86
N SER A 825 -25.32 -31.21 41.75
CA SER A 825 -24.57 -30.55 42.82
C SER A 825 -24.90 -29.06 42.98
N PHE A 826 -24.71 -28.53 44.18
CA PHE A 826 -24.89 -27.10 44.51
C PHE A 826 -26.24 -26.54 44.08
N SER A 827 -27.29 -27.36 44.01
CA SER A 827 -28.61 -27.01 43.51
C SER A 827 -29.65 -26.99 44.61
N THR A 828 -30.71 -26.20 44.44
CA THR A 828 -31.86 -26.17 45.32
C THR A 828 -33.01 -26.92 44.67
N ILE A 829 -33.54 -27.95 45.34
CA ILE A 829 -34.62 -28.80 44.86
C ILE A 829 -35.76 -28.72 45.84
N GLU A 830 -36.82 -27.98 45.50
CA GLU A 830 -37.86 -27.66 46.49
C GLU A 830 -39.28 -27.61 45.91
N GLU A 831 -40.25 -27.71 46.78
CA GLU A 831 -41.68 -27.54 46.47
C GLU A 831 -42.17 -28.42 45.29
N ASN A 832 -41.50 -29.55 44.99
CA ASN A 832 -41.95 -30.48 43.97
C ASN A 832 -42.98 -31.42 44.57
N GLN A 833 -44.07 -31.66 43.84
CA GLN A 833 -45.19 -32.44 44.24
C GLN A 833 -45.02 -33.91 43.83
N GLY A 834 -46.06 -34.72 44.07
CA GLY A 834 -46.16 -36.12 43.66
C GLY A 834 -45.03 -36.97 44.21
N GLU A 835 -44.06 -37.31 43.32
CA GLU A 835 -42.93 -38.18 43.78
C GLU A 835 -41.78 -37.41 44.45
N GLY A 836 -41.89 -36.08 44.50
CA GLY A 836 -41.01 -35.23 45.27
C GLY A 836 -39.76 -34.72 44.53
N GLY A 837 -38.64 -34.61 45.25
CA GLY A 837 -37.43 -33.97 44.71
C GLY A 837 -36.75 -34.77 43.63
N ILE A 838 -36.17 -35.93 43.98
CA ILE A 838 -35.47 -36.80 43.02
C ILE A 838 -35.98 -38.22 43.16
N LYS A 839 -36.40 -38.83 42.07
CA LYS A 839 -36.74 -40.26 42.02
C LYS A 839 -35.70 -41.00 41.19
N ALA A 840 -35.18 -42.10 41.72
CA ALA A 840 -34.21 -42.95 41.04
C ALA A 840 -34.68 -44.43 41.05
N VAL A 841 -34.81 -45.03 39.87
CA VAL A 841 -35.32 -46.40 39.68
C VAL A 841 -34.41 -47.21 38.74
N GLY A 842 -34.55 -48.52 38.72
CA GLY A 842 -33.83 -49.44 37.83
C GLY A 842 -32.34 -49.51 38.17
N MET A 843 -31.49 -49.39 37.17
CA MET A 843 -30.02 -49.35 37.33
C MET A 843 -29.44 -47.94 37.40
N SER A 844 -30.28 -46.95 37.65
CA SER A 844 -29.81 -45.57 37.74
C SER A 844 -28.89 -45.37 38.95
N ARG A 845 -27.84 -44.54 38.73
CA ARG A 845 -26.78 -44.26 39.73
C ARG A 845 -26.44 -42.78 39.83
N PRO A 846 -27.42 -41.93 40.15
CA PRO A 846 -27.13 -40.49 40.27
C PRO A 846 -26.15 -40.22 41.40
N VAL A 847 -25.29 -39.21 41.21
CA VAL A 847 -24.41 -38.67 42.25
C VAL A 847 -25.02 -37.33 42.66
N ILE A 848 -25.47 -37.23 43.91
CA ILE A 848 -26.31 -36.13 44.42
C ILE A 848 -25.61 -35.49 45.62
N ASN A 849 -24.76 -34.49 45.41
CA ASN A 849 -23.91 -33.96 46.48
C ASN A 849 -23.98 -32.43 46.55
N ASN A 850 -23.90 -31.91 47.78
CA ASN A 850 -23.91 -30.47 48.07
C ASN A 850 -25.17 -29.76 47.55
N ASN A 851 -26.35 -30.37 47.67
CA ASN A 851 -27.61 -29.78 47.26
C ASN A 851 -28.46 -29.41 48.50
N ASN A 852 -29.40 -28.50 48.28
CA ASN A 852 -30.36 -28.06 49.25
C ASN A 852 -31.76 -28.65 48.95
N PHE A 853 -32.30 -29.46 49.82
CA PHE A 853 -33.63 -30.01 49.68
C PHE A 853 -34.54 -29.37 50.67
N ARG A 854 -35.76 -28.99 50.29
CA ARG A 854 -36.80 -28.53 51.24
C ARG A 854 -38.20 -28.63 50.63
N LYS A 855 -39.17 -28.91 51.45
CA LYS A 855 -40.61 -28.87 51.11
C LYS A 855 -40.99 -29.69 49.86
N ASN A 856 -40.27 -30.74 49.49
CA ASN A 856 -40.76 -31.64 48.46
C ASN A 856 -41.83 -32.59 49.11
N GLU A 857 -42.87 -32.93 48.33
CA GLU A 857 -44.11 -33.44 48.90
C GLU A 857 -43.99 -34.84 49.57
N ILE A 858 -43.60 -35.90 48.83
CA ILE A 858 -43.49 -37.25 49.36
C ILE A 858 -42.14 -37.49 50.01
N ALA A 859 -41.08 -37.15 49.30
CA ALA A 859 -39.71 -37.28 49.79
C ALA A 859 -38.73 -36.30 49.03
N HIS A 860 -37.60 -36.01 49.64
CA HIS A 860 -36.53 -35.33 48.95
C HIS A 860 -35.86 -36.26 47.95
N ILE A 861 -35.63 -37.51 48.28
CA ILE A 861 -35.14 -38.57 47.41
C ILE A 861 -35.92 -39.87 47.58
N GLN A 862 -36.34 -40.44 46.43
CA GLN A 862 -36.89 -41.83 46.39
C GLN A 862 -35.81 -42.72 45.72
N ALA A 863 -35.18 -43.59 46.52
CA ALA A 863 -34.05 -44.43 46.09
C ALA A 863 -34.55 -45.88 45.86
N PHE A 864 -35.13 -46.12 44.71
CA PHE A 864 -35.59 -47.45 44.24
C PHE A 864 -34.67 -48.02 43.14
N SER A 865 -33.42 -47.55 43.08
CA SER A 865 -32.43 -48.11 42.21
C SER A 865 -31.82 -49.38 42.73
N THR A 866 -31.47 -50.30 41.82
CA THR A 866 -30.74 -51.54 42.18
C THR A 866 -29.25 -51.28 42.43
N ILE A 867 -28.78 -50.06 42.12
CA ILE A 867 -27.42 -49.62 42.38
C ILE A 867 -27.42 -48.59 43.49
N ARG A 868 -26.49 -48.72 44.44
CA ARG A 868 -26.35 -47.79 45.55
C ARG A 868 -26.12 -46.35 45.11
N ILE A 869 -26.99 -45.45 45.54
CA ILE A 869 -26.96 -44.03 45.22
C ILE A 869 -26.02 -43.28 46.19
N ASN A 870 -25.20 -42.37 45.64
CA ASN A 870 -24.36 -41.46 46.42
C ASN A 870 -25.08 -40.13 46.59
N ALA A 871 -25.53 -39.81 47.84
CA ALA A 871 -26.24 -38.59 48.18
C ALA A 871 -25.65 -37.89 49.44
N MET A 872 -24.32 -37.86 49.51
CA MET A 872 -23.59 -37.25 50.62
C MET A 872 -23.56 -35.73 50.55
N ASN A 873 -23.31 -35.08 51.68
CA ASN A 873 -23.11 -33.61 51.77
C ASN A 873 -24.32 -32.82 51.29
N ASN A 874 -25.55 -33.33 51.41
CA ASN A 874 -26.72 -32.51 51.08
C ASN A 874 -27.34 -31.93 52.36
N TRP A 875 -27.99 -30.78 52.23
CA TRP A 875 -28.84 -30.22 53.28
C TRP A 875 -30.29 -30.59 53.04
N TRP A 876 -30.99 -31.05 54.12
CA TRP A 876 -32.31 -31.66 54.02
C TRP A 876 -33.44 -30.77 54.57
N GLY A 877 -33.27 -29.44 54.52
CA GLY A 877 -34.24 -28.47 55.05
C GLY A 877 -34.16 -28.29 56.55
N LYS A 878 -33.30 -29.05 57.22
CA LYS A 878 -33.06 -29.09 58.63
C LYS A 878 -31.70 -29.71 58.99
N ALA A 879 -31.29 -29.64 60.26
CA ALA A 879 -29.92 -30.01 60.63
C ALA A 879 -29.62 -31.52 60.44
N ALA A 880 -30.60 -32.35 60.34
CA ALA A 880 -30.48 -33.76 60.04
C ALA A 880 -31.71 -34.29 59.26
N PRO A 881 -31.55 -35.22 58.32
CA PRO A 881 -32.70 -35.81 57.62
C PRO A 881 -33.65 -36.51 58.54
N ALA A 882 -34.99 -36.35 58.28
CA ALA A 882 -36.02 -37.11 59.01
C ALA A 882 -36.40 -38.38 58.26
N GLU A 883 -37.09 -39.27 59.01
CA GLU A 883 -37.81 -40.42 58.44
C GLU A 883 -38.87 -39.83 57.45
N GLY A 884 -38.86 -40.22 56.24
CA GLY A 884 -39.75 -39.69 55.21
C GLY A 884 -39.08 -38.64 54.25
N ASP A 885 -37.98 -38.04 54.65
CA ASP A 885 -37.20 -37.19 53.67
C ASP A 885 -36.63 -38.09 52.54
N ILE A 886 -36.44 -39.39 52.83
CA ILE A 886 -35.81 -40.32 51.87
C ILE A 886 -36.64 -41.62 51.91
N PHE A 887 -37.25 -41.95 50.77
CA PHE A 887 -37.78 -43.25 50.54
C PHE A 887 -36.73 -44.17 49.93
N LYS A 888 -36.52 -45.34 50.51
CA LYS A 888 -35.50 -46.30 50.10
C LYS A 888 -36.07 -47.72 50.12
N GLN A 889 -35.58 -48.60 49.23
CA GLN A 889 -35.97 -49.96 49.12
C GLN A 889 -35.37 -50.79 50.27
N ASP A 890 -34.12 -50.48 50.62
CA ASP A 890 -33.39 -51.08 51.77
C ASP A 890 -32.36 -50.06 52.30
N ASN A 891 -31.66 -50.36 53.42
CA ASN A 891 -30.69 -49.46 54.01
C ASN A 891 -29.43 -49.27 53.19
N ASP A 892 -29.13 -50.13 52.22
CA ASP A 892 -27.93 -50.06 51.37
C ASP A 892 -28.21 -49.39 50.07
N SER A 893 -29.43 -49.02 49.69
CA SER A 893 -29.80 -48.42 48.40
C SER A 893 -29.32 -47.00 48.24
N ILE A 894 -28.99 -46.26 49.31
CA ILE A 894 -28.52 -44.89 49.29
C ILE A 894 -27.51 -44.56 50.39
N ASN A 895 -26.43 -43.86 50.08
CA ASN A 895 -25.52 -43.30 51.06
C ASN A 895 -25.77 -41.79 51.21
N ILE A 896 -26.15 -41.30 52.36
CA ILE A 896 -26.46 -39.92 52.70
C ILE A 896 -25.41 -39.24 53.60
N THR A 897 -24.49 -40.04 54.17
CA THR A 897 -23.53 -39.57 55.18
C THR A 897 -22.17 -39.29 54.60
N PRO A 898 -21.60 -38.17 54.96
CA PRO A 898 -22.12 -37.08 55.83
C PRO A 898 -23.18 -36.22 55.15
N TRP A 899 -23.91 -35.44 55.91
CA TRP A 899 -24.85 -34.41 55.44
C TRP A 899 -24.44 -33.00 55.94
N LEU A 900 -25.02 -31.95 55.34
CA LEU A 900 -24.81 -30.59 55.79
C LEU A 900 -25.81 -30.17 56.89
N ALA A 901 -25.31 -29.50 57.91
CA ALA A 901 -26.11 -28.95 58.97
C ALA A 901 -26.88 -27.67 58.63
N ALA A 902 -26.41 -27.00 57.59
CA ALA A 902 -26.96 -25.72 57.00
C ALA A 902 -26.89 -25.77 55.50
N PRO A 903 -27.69 -24.92 54.78
CA PRO A 903 -27.76 -24.91 53.33
C PRO A 903 -26.44 -24.48 52.62
#